data_44c3a303fab5d5acc2c3e4dc3b8aea7c
#
_entry.id   44c3a303fab5d5acc2c3e4dc3b8aea7c
#
_cell.length_a   1.000
_cell.length_b   1.000
_cell.length_c   1.000
_cell.angle_alpha   90.00
_cell.angle_beta   90.00
_cell.angle_gamma   90.00
#
_symmetry.space_group_name_H-M   'P 1'
#
loop_
_entity.id
_entity.type
_entity.pdbx_description
1 polymer ?
#
loop_
_entity_poly.entity_id
_entity_poly.type
_entity_poly.pdbx_seq_one_letter_code
_entity_poly.pdbx_strand_id
1 'polypeptide(L)'
;MKKNFKKTAVPAKLAVAMTLGASLLSACGGGDTVVISNDLPGGISQLSSQVYPATTRGAGDAAATQDLLTAGLGRTGLGGAAPTYANPLAPTALELRRNAIFGNYRGLVDVSPNGGYGTLYGPNIANDGSVTSSEGLIPGREYIASLDDGSGRKRVTIAVQVPDSFDTAAPCVVLGPSSGSRGVYGAVGAASEWALKRGCAVALTDAGKGVGMHNLNDDTVNRIDGTRTTSAAAGTLNFFAANITEAARTAYNAVFPNRIALKQVHSQLNPEKDWGNDTLAAARYALFVLNDRYGTAAAPVRFSANNTIIIGASVSNGGGAVLRAVEQDTSGLIDGVVANEPNVQPSSTSGYSISVGGVPVAGFGKTMADYTTFGNLYQACAALAAPASMGAEVSIHNYIPLVGMTARATARCDGLAAKGLVSGANTAARSLDALNKLRAFGWTAENDTMHSAHYGLGNGPILSAMYPVSYGRFSVLDNVCDTSFAQVDATGAPVPVTPTTLAQIFASGNGTANGAPANVVYNNSIGGARSWQLASSPSTGVQDFGLDNALCQRALVTGVDTVTGTTLTSASTPTQAQSAAVRTGISEVLFNGKLQSKPTIIVAGRSDALLPINDAARAYVAFNRANDGANSKLSYIEVTNAQHFDSFLGFSGFDTRYVPLHVYFNRSMDAMYAHLKTGTSLPPSQVVRTTPRGGVPGAAPAITASNVPAFSAAPTAGNQIGFSGTTLAIPN
;
A
#
# COMPACT_ATOMS: atom_id res chain seq x y z
N MET A 1 -37.40 28.38 40.58
CA MET A 1 -36.45 28.15 41.71
C MET A 1 -35.04 28.06 41.13
N LYS A 2 -34.24 29.08 41.39
CA LYS A 2 -32.81 29.13 40.99
C LYS A 2 -32.00 28.34 42.03
N LYS A 3 -31.11 27.46 41.59
CA LYS A 3 -30.03 26.93 42.42
C LYS A 3 -28.69 27.20 41.78
N ASN A 4 -27.92 28.03 42.46
CA ASN A 4 -26.51 28.34 42.20
C ASN A 4 -25.65 27.12 42.48
N PHE A 5 -24.66 26.84 41.62
CA PHE A 5 -23.49 26.03 41.96
C PHE A 5 -22.22 26.86 41.90
N LYS A 6 -21.51 26.84 43.02
CA LYS A 6 -20.26 27.55 43.28
C LYS A 6 -19.10 26.95 42.49
N LYS A 7 -18.27 27.83 41.95
CA LYS A 7 -16.93 27.51 41.44
C LYS A 7 -15.99 27.24 42.61
N THR A 8 -15.34 26.09 42.64
CA THR A 8 -14.17 25.80 43.46
C THR A 8 -12.90 25.97 42.63
N ALA A 9 -12.02 26.84 43.07
CA ALA A 9 -10.70 27.08 42.54
C ALA A 9 -9.71 26.00 43.01
N VAL A 10 -8.80 25.57 42.16
CA VAL A 10 -7.64 24.74 42.48
C VAL A 10 -6.37 25.57 42.21
N PRO A 11 -5.36 25.51 43.07
CA PRO A 11 -4.30 26.51 43.16
C PRO A 11 -3.17 26.31 42.13
N ALA A 12 -2.62 27.46 41.74
CA ALA A 12 -1.42 27.60 40.94
C ALA A 12 -0.15 27.10 41.67
N LYS A 13 0.73 26.42 40.97
CA LYS A 13 2.13 26.22 41.41
C LYS A 13 3.13 26.67 40.35
N LEU A 14 3.91 27.60 40.81
CA LEU A 14 5.31 27.94 40.55
C LEU A 14 5.72 28.30 39.11
N ALA A 15 5.81 29.61 38.92
CA ALA A 15 6.63 30.25 37.87
C ALA A 15 8.09 30.36 38.34
N VAL A 16 9.02 29.93 37.52
CA VAL A 16 10.46 30.28 37.63
C VAL A 16 10.68 31.53 36.80
N ALA A 17 11.01 32.63 37.46
CA ALA A 17 11.38 33.90 36.86
C ALA A 17 12.82 33.85 36.38
N MET A 18 13.07 34.10 35.09
CA MET A 18 14.37 34.59 34.59
C MET A 18 14.21 36.06 34.22
N THR A 19 14.84 36.91 35.02
CA THR A 19 15.02 38.32 34.77
C THR A 19 16.04 38.54 33.65
N LEU A 20 15.62 39.19 32.56
CA LEU A 20 16.52 39.85 31.61
C LEU A 20 16.13 41.32 31.49
N GLY A 21 17.17 42.15 31.57
CA GLY A 21 17.10 43.58 31.77
C GLY A 21 16.36 44.34 30.66
N ALA A 22 15.63 45.33 31.10
CA ALA A 22 15.01 46.35 30.27
C ALA A 22 16.04 47.37 29.82
N SER A 23 16.29 47.48 28.52
CA SER A 23 16.83 48.69 27.86
C SER A 23 15.69 49.35 27.13
N LEU A 24 15.22 50.46 27.66
CA LEU A 24 14.30 51.40 27.02
C LEU A 24 14.99 52.03 25.80
N LEU A 25 14.51 51.68 24.63
CA LEU A 25 14.69 52.51 23.44
C LEU A 25 13.29 52.83 22.89
N SER A 26 12.87 54.06 23.07
CA SER A 26 11.73 54.68 22.35
C SER A 26 12.02 54.67 20.88
N ALA A 27 11.28 53.86 20.09
CA ALA A 27 11.19 53.97 18.66
C ALA A 27 9.73 54.21 18.26
N CYS A 28 9.52 55.21 17.44
CA CYS A 28 8.27 55.65 16.84
C CYS A 28 7.45 54.50 16.24
N GLY A 29 6.14 54.67 16.30
CA GLY A 29 5.15 53.74 15.77
C GLY A 29 5.32 53.45 14.28
N GLY A 30 5.56 52.19 14.02
CA GLY A 30 5.26 51.50 12.79
C GLY A 30 4.60 50.20 13.24
N GLY A 31 3.31 50.07 13.06
CA GLY A 31 2.64 48.81 13.21
C GLY A 31 3.20 47.84 12.20
N ASP A 32 4.03 46.88 12.67
CA ASP A 32 4.42 45.77 11.82
C ASP A 32 3.13 45.03 11.42
N THR A 33 2.63 45.33 10.25
CA THR A 33 1.60 44.52 9.61
C THR A 33 2.25 43.14 9.38
N VAL A 34 1.87 42.14 10.15
CA VAL A 34 2.23 40.74 9.86
C VAL A 34 1.74 40.46 8.45
N VAL A 35 2.63 40.48 7.49
CA VAL A 35 2.32 40.09 6.11
C VAL A 35 2.08 38.57 6.15
N ILE A 36 0.81 38.19 6.09
CA ILE A 36 0.45 36.78 5.90
C ILE A 36 0.77 36.44 4.45
N SER A 37 1.69 35.54 4.22
CA SER A 37 2.07 35.00 2.90
C SER A 37 1.67 33.57 2.76
N ASN A 38 1.40 33.12 1.51
CA ASN A 38 1.20 31.73 1.18
C ASN A 38 2.56 31.16 0.75
N ASP A 39 3.32 30.63 1.70
CA ASP A 39 4.66 30.14 1.47
C ASP A 39 4.67 28.67 1.08
N LEU A 40 5.52 28.28 0.12
CA LEU A 40 5.72 26.90 -0.26
C LEU A 40 6.29 26.12 0.93
N PRO A 41 5.68 24.98 1.33
CA PRO A 41 6.16 24.21 2.47
C PRO A 41 7.62 23.75 2.31
N GLY A 42 8.38 23.78 3.40
CA GLY A 42 9.81 23.45 3.38
C GLY A 42 10.09 22.05 2.82
N GLY A 43 11.19 21.95 2.06
CA GLY A 43 11.60 20.71 1.40
C GLY A 43 10.82 20.37 0.12
N ILE A 44 9.75 21.13 -0.20
CA ILE A 44 8.95 20.92 -1.41
C ILE A 44 9.45 21.82 -2.54
N SER A 45 9.57 21.23 -3.73
CA SER A 45 9.81 21.96 -4.99
C SER A 45 8.66 21.67 -5.95
N GLN A 46 7.93 22.72 -6.36
CA GLN A 46 6.91 22.58 -7.39
C GLN A 46 7.58 22.42 -8.75
N LEU A 47 7.23 21.36 -9.49
CA LEU A 47 7.89 21.00 -10.75
C LEU A 47 7.05 21.35 -11.98
N SER A 48 5.74 21.15 -11.91
CA SER A 48 4.83 21.46 -13.02
C SER A 48 3.42 21.76 -12.54
N SER A 49 2.66 22.42 -13.43
CA SER A 49 1.23 22.67 -13.29
C SER A 49 0.58 22.53 -14.67
N GLN A 50 -0.35 21.59 -14.82
CA GLN A 50 -0.99 21.27 -16.09
C GLN A 50 -2.51 21.33 -15.98
N VAL A 51 -3.16 22.00 -16.95
CA VAL A 51 -4.62 22.01 -17.09
C VAL A 51 -5.05 20.81 -17.95
N TYR A 52 -6.07 20.11 -17.49
CA TYR A 52 -6.75 19.03 -18.19
C TYR A 52 -8.23 19.37 -18.37
N PRO A 53 -8.63 19.89 -19.53
CA PRO A 53 -9.98 20.46 -19.73
C PRO A 53 -11.06 19.41 -19.98
N ALA A 54 -10.71 18.12 -20.10
CA ALA A 54 -11.65 17.01 -20.35
C ALA A 54 -12.57 17.20 -21.55
N THR A 55 -12.13 17.94 -22.56
CA THR A 55 -12.85 18.04 -23.81
C THR A 55 -12.88 16.67 -24.50
N THR A 56 -13.91 16.41 -25.28
CA THR A 56 -14.18 15.11 -25.90
C THR A 56 -12.93 14.40 -26.41
N ARG A 57 -12.89 13.06 -26.16
CA ARG A 57 -11.84 12.17 -26.63
C ARG A 57 -11.56 12.38 -28.14
N GLY A 58 -10.54 13.17 -28.47
CA GLY A 58 -10.06 13.36 -29.84
C GLY A 58 -9.04 12.31 -30.22
N ALA A 59 -8.81 12.11 -31.50
CA ALA A 59 -7.69 11.33 -32.00
C ALA A 59 -6.37 12.04 -31.67
N GLY A 60 -5.62 11.56 -30.69
CA GLY A 60 -4.32 12.10 -30.29
C GLY A 60 -4.19 12.32 -28.77
N ASP A 61 -2.96 12.23 -28.27
CA ASP A 61 -2.62 12.34 -26.85
C ASP A 61 -2.35 13.78 -26.37
N ALA A 62 -3.09 14.76 -26.89
CA ALA A 62 -2.99 16.12 -26.40
C ALA A 62 -3.54 16.26 -24.96
N ALA A 63 -2.98 17.17 -24.17
CA ALA A 63 -3.47 17.47 -22.81
C ALA A 63 -4.95 17.86 -22.82
N ALA A 64 -5.44 18.47 -23.89
CA ALA A 64 -6.83 18.87 -24.07
C ALA A 64 -7.84 17.70 -24.03
N THR A 65 -7.40 16.47 -24.31
CA THR A 65 -8.25 15.28 -24.27
C THR A 65 -8.13 14.50 -22.96
N GLN A 66 -7.28 14.93 -22.03
CA GLN A 66 -7.12 14.30 -20.73
C GLN A 66 -7.98 14.97 -19.65
N ASP A 67 -8.25 14.22 -18.59
CA ASP A 67 -8.91 14.68 -17.39
C ASP A 67 -8.10 14.27 -16.13
N LEU A 68 -8.56 14.68 -14.95
CA LEU A 68 -7.87 14.40 -13.71
C LEU A 68 -7.96 12.93 -13.29
N LEU A 69 -9.13 12.30 -13.46
CA LEU A 69 -9.41 10.95 -12.94
C LEU A 69 -9.01 9.84 -13.90
N THR A 70 -9.36 9.98 -15.17
CA THR A 70 -9.26 8.87 -16.15
C THR A 70 -8.20 9.11 -17.21
N ALA A 71 -7.53 10.27 -17.20
CA ALA A 71 -6.60 10.70 -18.25
C ALA A 71 -7.22 10.66 -19.66
N GLY A 72 -8.51 11.00 -19.77
CA GLY A 72 -9.28 11.01 -21.01
C GLY A 72 -9.80 9.64 -21.46
N LEU A 73 -9.58 8.59 -20.70
CA LEU A 73 -10.06 7.25 -21.03
C LEU A 73 -11.55 7.08 -20.76
N GLY A 74 -12.07 7.75 -19.74
CA GLY A 74 -13.40 7.57 -19.26
C GLY A 74 -13.66 6.16 -18.72
N ARG A 75 -14.90 5.90 -18.31
CA ARG A 75 -15.32 4.58 -17.88
C ARG A 75 -15.00 3.50 -18.92
N THR A 76 -15.36 3.77 -20.19
CA THR A 76 -15.18 2.80 -21.28
C THR A 76 -13.72 2.46 -21.51
N GLY A 77 -12.84 3.46 -21.55
CA GLY A 77 -11.41 3.24 -21.76
C GLY A 77 -10.71 2.56 -20.59
N LEU A 78 -11.09 2.89 -19.34
CA LEU A 78 -10.55 2.23 -18.15
C LEU A 78 -10.96 0.74 -18.08
N GLY A 79 -12.16 0.40 -18.55
CA GLY A 79 -12.61 -1.01 -18.66
C GLY A 79 -12.08 -1.75 -19.88
N GLY A 80 -11.47 -1.03 -20.85
CA GLY A 80 -11.02 -1.56 -22.13
C GLY A 80 -9.58 -2.07 -22.15
N ALA A 81 -9.00 -2.14 -23.35
CA ALA A 81 -7.59 -2.47 -23.57
C ALA A 81 -6.66 -1.34 -23.10
N ALA A 82 -5.41 -1.70 -22.78
CA ALA A 82 -4.40 -0.71 -22.41
C ALA A 82 -4.17 0.30 -23.55
N PRO A 83 -4.03 1.60 -23.23
CA PRO A 83 -3.73 2.61 -24.23
C PRO A 83 -2.40 2.34 -24.94
N THR A 84 -2.37 2.54 -26.25
CA THR A 84 -1.16 2.43 -27.05
C THR A 84 -0.30 3.68 -26.95
N TYR A 85 0.98 3.57 -27.29
CA TYR A 85 1.92 4.64 -27.40
C TYR A 85 2.14 5.00 -28.89
N ALA A 86 2.24 6.26 -29.24
CA ALA A 86 2.60 6.67 -30.61
C ALA A 86 4.01 6.22 -30.97
N ASN A 87 4.94 6.33 -30.02
CA ASN A 87 6.25 5.73 -30.12
C ASN A 87 6.56 4.91 -28.85
N PRO A 88 6.47 3.56 -28.88
CA PRO A 88 6.71 2.72 -27.72
C PRO A 88 8.12 2.83 -27.10
N LEU A 89 9.10 3.30 -27.87
CA LEU A 89 10.50 3.49 -27.42
C LEU A 89 10.78 4.89 -26.84
N ALA A 90 9.90 5.85 -27.12
CA ALA A 90 10.02 7.22 -26.65
C ALA A 90 8.63 7.80 -26.36
N PRO A 91 7.89 7.24 -25.37
CA PRO A 91 6.58 7.74 -25.02
C PRO A 91 6.67 9.16 -24.43
N THR A 92 5.66 9.96 -24.70
CA THR A 92 5.52 11.29 -24.10
C THR A 92 5.12 11.19 -22.63
N ALA A 93 5.38 12.23 -21.83
CA ALA A 93 4.94 12.29 -20.45
C ALA A 93 3.41 12.14 -20.30
N LEU A 94 2.62 12.65 -21.26
CA LEU A 94 1.17 12.52 -21.27
C LEU A 94 0.69 11.10 -21.55
N GLU A 95 1.35 10.38 -22.44
CA GLU A 95 1.06 8.97 -22.69
C GLU A 95 1.44 8.11 -21.48
N LEU A 96 2.58 8.39 -20.83
CA LEU A 96 3.01 7.70 -19.61
C LEU A 96 2.04 7.96 -18.46
N ARG A 97 1.57 9.22 -18.27
CA ARG A 97 0.53 9.54 -17.30
C ARG A 97 -0.76 8.77 -17.55
N ARG A 98 -1.22 8.73 -18.80
CA ARG A 98 -2.45 8.01 -19.19
C ARG A 98 -2.35 6.52 -18.86
N ASN A 99 -1.26 5.89 -19.24
CA ASN A 99 -1.03 4.48 -18.96
C ASN A 99 -0.80 4.21 -17.47
N ALA A 100 -0.15 5.14 -16.74
CA ALA A 100 0.02 5.03 -15.28
C ALA A 100 -1.33 5.11 -14.56
N ILE A 101 -2.21 6.03 -14.94
CA ILE A 101 -3.57 6.11 -14.39
C ILE A 101 -4.36 4.85 -14.74
N PHE A 102 -4.32 4.39 -16.00
CA PHE A 102 -4.95 3.14 -16.41
C PHE A 102 -4.51 1.94 -15.54
N GLY A 103 -3.18 1.73 -15.41
CA GLY A 103 -2.63 0.62 -14.66
C GLY A 103 -2.92 0.71 -13.16
N ASN A 104 -2.83 1.90 -12.58
CA ASN A 104 -3.08 2.11 -11.15
C ASN A 104 -4.57 2.00 -10.79
N TYR A 105 -5.47 2.51 -11.62
CA TYR A 105 -6.90 2.37 -11.41
C TYR A 105 -7.29 0.89 -11.39
N ARG A 106 -6.94 0.15 -12.44
CA ARG A 106 -7.21 -1.29 -12.57
C ARG A 106 -6.46 -2.15 -11.56
N GLY A 107 -5.40 -1.63 -10.97
CA GLY A 107 -4.68 -2.29 -9.87
C GLY A 107 -5.43 -2.30 -8.54
N LEU A 108 -6.43 -1.42 -8.38
CA LEU A 108 -7.24 -1.30 -7.16
C LEU A 108 -8.70 -1.70 -7.38
N VAL A 109 -9.23 -1.50 -8.59
CA VAL A 109 -10.65 -1.62 -8.92
C VAL A 109 -10.85 -2.79 -9.88
N ASP A 110 -11.76 -3.69 -9.56
CA ASP A 110 -12.18 -4.73 -10.49
C ASP A 110 -13.00 -4.10 -11.63
N VAL A 111 -12.47 -4.19 -12.85
CA VAL A 111 -13.16 -3.73 -14.07
C VAL A 111 -13.62 -4.89 -14.95
N SER A 112 -13.61 -6.11 -14.42
CA SER A 112 -14.02 -7.31 -15.16
C SER A 112 -15.52 -7.27 -15.50
N PRO A 113 -15.93 -7.93 -16.57
CA PRO A 113 -17.34 -8.09 -16.88
C PRO A 113 -18.11 -8.69 -15.69
N ASN A 114 -19.29 -8.15 -15.41
CA ASN A 114 -20.15 -8.58 -14.30
C ASN A 114 -19.57 -8.35 -12.89
N GLY A 115 -18.39 -7.74 -12.74
CA GLY A 115 -17.72 -7.49 -11.45
C GLY A 115 -18.27 -6.32 -10.64
N GLY A 116 -19.19 -5.54 -11.21
CA GLY A 116 -19.81 -4.38 -10.55
C GLY A 116 -19.32 -3.02 -11.09
N TYR A 117 -18.31 -3.01 -11.93
CA TYR A 117 -17.82 -1.80 -12.58
C TYR A 117 -18.87 -1.19 -13.51
N GLY A 118 -19.15 0.07 -13.35
CA GLY A 118 -20.19 0.79 -14.09
C GLY A 118 -21.62 0.57 -13.58
N THR A 119 -21.82 -0.25 -12.55
CA THR A 119 -23.13 -0.54 -11.95
C THR A 119 -23.17 -0.33 -10.44
N LEU A 120 -22.12 -0.67 -9.71
CA LEU A 120 -21.99 -0.45 -8.27
C LEU A 120 -20.92 0.59 -7.93
N TYR A 121 -19.92 0.71 -8.74
CA TYR A 121 -18.79 1.65 -8.63
C TYR A 121 -18.21 1.96 -10.02
N GLY A 122 -17.41 3.00 -10.10
CA GLY A 122 -16.77 3.44 -11.32
C GLY A 122 -17.02 4.93 -11.64
N PRO A 123 -16.34 5.49 -12.62
CA PRO A 123 -16.41 6.92 -12.93
C PRO A 123 -17.81 7.44 -13.27
N ASN A 124 -18.67 6.59 -13.83
CA ASN A 124 -20.07 6.90 -14.20
C ASN A 124 -21.05 6.83 -13.04
N ILE A 125 -20.64 6.37 -11.86
CA ILE A 125 -21.54 6.31 -10.71
C ILE A 125 -21.57 7.67 -10.05
N ALA A 126 -22.74 8.28 -9.96
CA ALA A 126 -22.95 9.57 -9.33
C ALA A 126 -22.77 9.53 -7.80
N ASN A 127 -22.68 10.70 -7.16
CA ASN A 127 -22.47 10.80 -5.72
C ASN A 127 -23.59 10.20 -4.85
N ASP A 128 -24.78 10.06 -5.39
CA ASP A 128 -25.94 9.42 -4.76
C ASP A 128 -26.01 7.90 -5.04
N GLY A 129 -25.01 7.35 -5.75
CA GLY A 129 -24.97 5.95 -6.15
C GLY A 129 -25.75 5.61 -7.42
N SER A 130 -26.39 6.59 -8.07
CA SER A 130 -27.13 6.34 -9.32
C SER A 130 -26.18 6.08 -10.50
N VAL A 131 -26.60 5.18 -11.38
CA VAL A 131 -25.85 4.87 -12.62
C VAL A 131 -26.18 5.93 -13.67
N THR A 132 -25.15 6.55 -14.23
CA THR A 132 -25.29 7.52 -15.33
C THR A 132 -24.71 6.99 -16.64
N SER A 133 -25.04 7.64 -17.75
CA SER A 133 -24.44 7.39 -19.06
C SER A 133 -23.11 8.15 -19.27
N SER A 134 -22.61 8.88 -18.28
CA SER A 134 -21.39 9.66 -18.34
C SER A 134 -20.15 8.78 -18.44
N GLU A 135 -19.11 9.26 -19.11
CA GLU A 135 -17.77 8.65 -19.05
C GLU A 135 -16.99 9.01 -17.76
N GLY A 136 -17.52 9.92 -16.95
CA GLY A 136 -16.92 10.34 -15.68
C GLY A 136 -15.65 11.17 -15.81
N LEU A 137 -15.49 11.90 -16.93
CA LEU A 137 -14.36 12.81 -17.13
C LEU A 137 -14.45 14.00 -16.18
N ILE A 138 -13.36 14.34 -15.50
CA ILE A 138 -13.32 15.43 -14.53
C ILE A 138 -12.24 16.44 -14.95
N PRO A 139 -12.65 17.64 -15.46
CA PRO A 139 -11.71 18.68 -15.79
C PRO A 139 -11.09 19.32 -14.56
N GLY A 140 -9.88 19.87 -14.72
CA GLY A 140 -9.21 20.55 -13.63
C GLY A 140 -7.73 20.78 -13.89
N ARG A 141 -7.01 21.04 -12.82
CA ARG A 141 -5.56 21.28 -12.85
C ARG A 141 -4.83 20.32 -11.93
N GLU A 142 -3.72 19.79 -12.39
CA GLU A 142 -2.82 18.93 -11.64
C GLU A 142 -1.48 19.63 -11.43
N TYR A 143 -0.96 19.56 -10.22
CA TYR A 143 0.31 20.13 -9.79
C TYR A 143 1.22 19.00 -9.34
N ILE A 144 2.42 18.91 -9.89
CA ILE A 144 3.43 17.92 -9.51
C ILE A 144 4.53 18.60 -8.71
N ALA A 145 4.90 18.00 -7.59
CA ALA A 145 5.98 18.46 -6.74
C ALA A 145 6.86 17.30 -6.29
N SER A 146 8.08 17.63 -5.86
CA SER A 146 9.00 16.71 -5.20
C SER A 146 9.28 17.22 -3.79
N LEU A 147 9.25 16.32 -2.81
CA LEU A 147 9.71 16.56 -1.46
C LEU A 147 11.08 15.91 -1.28
N ASP A 148 12.06 16.66 -0.81
CA ASP A 148 13.39 16.18 -0.46
C ASP A 148 13.79 16.72 0.92
N ASP A 149 14.61 15.95 1.65
CA ASP A 149 15.12 16.31 2.97
C ASP A 149 16.47 17.05 2.90
N GLY A 150 16.89 17.47 1.72
CA GLY A 150 18.18 18.08 1.43
C GLY A 150 19.27 17.07 1.10
N SER A 151 19.02 15.78 1.24
CA SER A 151 20.00 14.72 0.90
C SER A 151 20.12 14.47 -0.61
N GLY A 152 19.14 14.91 -1.40
CA GLY A 152 19.03 14.58 -2.81
C GLY A 152 18.68 13.11 -3.07
N ARG A 153 18.27 12.36 -2.04
CA ARG A 153 17.94 10.92 -2.14
C ARG A 153 16.47 10.62 -1.83
N LYS A 154 15.80 11.43 -1.01
CA LYS A 154 14.45 11.13 -0.52
C LYS A 154 13.40 11.20 -1.64
N ARG A 155 13.37 12.18 -2.48
CA ARG A 155 12.60 12.32 -3.73
C ARG A 155 11.18 11.75 -3.69
N VAL A 156 10.38 12.19 -2.71
CA VAL A 156 8.97 11.84 -2.63
C VAL A 156 8.19 12.64 -3.67
N THR A 157 7.42 11.97 -4.50
CA THR A 157 6.58 12.64 -5.51
C THR A 157 5.19 12.91 -4.95
N ILE A 158 4.70 14.13 -5.17
CA ILE A 158 3.37 14.58 -4.79
C ILE A 158 2.64 15.08 -6.04
N ALA A 159 1.36 14.69 -6.19
CA ALA A 159 0.46 15.23 -7.21
C ALA A 159 -0.79 15.78 -6.54
N VAL A 160 -1.05 17.08 -6.69
CA VAL A 160 -2.28 17.71 -6.22
C VAL A 160 -3.22 17.90 -7.40
N GLN A 161 -4.41 17.31 -7.34
CA GLN A 161 -5.46 17.42 -8.35
C GLN A 161 -6.57 18.33 -7.81
N VAL A 162 -6.84 19.41 -8.50
CA VAL A 162 -7.90 20.38 -8.14
C VAL A 162 -8.92 20.41 -9.28
N PRO A 163 -10.13 19.84 -9.10
CA PRO A 163 -11.15 19.85 -10.13
C PRO A 163 -11.69 21.28 -10.36
N ASP A 164 -12.19 21.57 -11.55
CA ASP A 164 -12.81 22.86 -11.83
C ASP A 164 -14.11 23.06 -11.02
N SER A 165 -14.73 21.97 -10.57
CA SER A 165 -15.85 21.94 -9.64
C SER A 165 -15.48 22.09 -8.16
N PHE A 166 -14.22 22.44 -7.82
CA PHE A 166 -13.80 22.61 -6.43
C PHE A 166 -14.67 23.62 -5.68
N ASP A 167 -15.29 23.16 -4.59
CA ASP A 167 -16.20 23.99 -3.80
C ASP A 167 -15.41 24.84 -2.79
N THR A 168 -15.22 26.11 -3.13
CA THR A 168 -14.52 27.05 -2.25
C THR A 168 -15.33 27.50 -1.03
N ALA A 169 -16.64 27.20 -0.97
CA ALA A 169 -17.51 27.50 0.19
C ALA A 169 -17.53 26.35 1.20
N ALA A 170 -17.31 25.13 0.73
CA ALA A 170 -17.20 23.93 1.58
C ALA A 170 -15.95 23.12 1.18
N PRO A 171 -14.74 23.68 1.39
CA PRO A 171 -13.51 23.10 0.86
C PRO A 171 -13.20 21.75 1.52
N CYS A 172 -12.75 20.80 0.70
CA CYS A 172 -12.31 19.49 1.15
C CYS A 172 -11.07 19.02 0.37
N VAL A 173 -10.20 18.29 1.05
CA VAL A 173 -9.00 17.66 0.51
C VAL A 173 -8.96 16.19 0.93
N VAL A 174 -8.71 15.28 0.00
CA VAL A 174 -8.49 13.88 0.30
C VAL A 174 -7.03 13.52 0.06
N LEU A 175 -6.38 12.94 1.07
CA LEU A 175 -4.99 12.51 1.01
C LEU A 175 -4.93 11.07 0.57
N GLY A 176 -4.31 10.80 -0.59
CA GLY A 176 -4.23 9.48 -1.21
C GLY A 176 -2.77 9.00 -1.35
N PRO A 177 -2.10 8.54 -0.28
CA PRO A 177 -0.80 7.91 -0.42
C PRO A 177 -0.91 6.58 -1.16
N SER A 178 0.13 6.24 -1.93
CA SER A 178 0.17 5.07 -2.81
C SER A 178 -0.11 3.76 -2.06
N SER A 179 -0.98 2.93 -2.62
CA SER A 179 -1.38 1.62 -2.07
C SER A 179 -0.28 0.53 -2.12
N GLY A 180 0.92 0.86 -2.47
CA GLY A 180 2.09 -0.01 -2.61
C GLY A 180 3.20 0.74 -3.32
N SER A 181 4.11 0.08 -4.01
CA SER A 181 5.13 0.70 -4.88
C SER A 181 4.58 1.17 -6.23
N ARG A 182 3.36 1.75 -6.23
CA ARG A 182 2.62 2.05 -7.46
C ARG A 182 2.92 3.43 -8.06
N GLY A 183 3.72 4.24 -7.40
CA GLY A 183 3.99 5.62 -7.80
C GLY A 183 2.90 6.59 -7.36
N VAL A 184 3.00 7.82 -7.84
CA VAL A 184 2.15 8.93 -7.38
C VAL A 184 0.66 8.72 -7.65
N TYR A 185 0.30 7.99 -8.71
CA TYR A 185 -1.10 7.67 -9.04
C TYR A 185 -1.63 6.41 -8.33
N GLY A 186 -0.87 5.86 -7.38
CA GLY A 186 -1.19 4.58 -6.74
C GLY A 186 -2.46 4.52 -5.92
N ALA A 187 -3.13 5.65 -5.71
CA ALA A 187 -4.44 5.73 -5.03
C ALA A 187 -5.54 6.38 -5.91
N VAL A 188 -5.31 6.51 -7.22
CA VAL A 188 -6.27 7.19 -8.11
C VAL A 188 -7.64 6.51 -8.14
N GLY A 189 -7.70 5.17 -8.15
CA GLY A 189 -8.95 4.41 -8.13
C GLY A 189 -9.69 4.46 -6.79
N ALA A 190 -9.00 4.81 -5.70
CA ALA A 190 -9.59 4.97 -4.37
C ALA A 190 -9.85 6.47 -4.09
N ALA A 191 -8.81 7.19 -3.65
CA ALA A 191 -8.95 8.58 -3.18
C ALA A 191 -9.46 9.53 -4.27
N SER A 192 -8.89 9.48 -5.49
CA SER A 192 -9.25 10.46 -6.53
C SER A 192 -10.66 10.25 -7.07
N GLU A 193 -11.10 9.02 -7.29
CA GLU A 193 -12.44 8.79 -7.82
C GLU A 193 -13.50 9.37 -6.89
N TRP A 194 -13.45 9.01 -5.61
CA TRP A 194 -14.43 9.49 -4.64
C TRP A 194 -14.41 11.02 -4.49
N ALA A 195 -13.20 11.58 -4.33
CA ALA A 195 -13.01 12.98 -3.99
C ALA A 195 -13.34 13.94 -5.15
N LEU A 196 -12.77 13.67 -6.34
CA LEU A 196 -12.94 14.56 -7.50
C LEU A 196 -14.39 14.66 -7.94
N LYS A 197 -15.15 13.56 -7.87
CA LYS A 197 -16.60 13.57 -8.18
C LYS A 197 -17.39 14.47 -7.23
N ARG A 198 -16.90 14.74 -6.02
CA ARG A 198 -17.55 15.58 -5.00
C ARG A 198 -17.00 17.00 -4.95
N GLY A 199 -16.15 17.37 -5.89
CA GLY A 199 -15.53 18.70 -5.91
C GLY A 199 -14.46 18.89 -4.84
N CYS A 200 -13.95 17.82 -4.22
CA CYS A 200 -12.78 17.90 -3.34
C CYS A 200 -11.49 17.92 -4.15
N ALA A 201 -10.46 18.61 -3.65
CA ALA A 201 -9.10 18.44 -4.15
C ALA A 201 -8.51 17.11 -3.62
N VAL A 202 -7.51 16.60 -4.32
CA VAL A 202 -6.81 15.35 -3.93
C VAL A 202 -5.32 15.61 -3.85
N ALA A 203 -4.69 15.14 -2.78
CA ALA A 203 -3.25 15.13 -2.64
C ALA A 203 -2.74 13.68 -2.68
N LEU A 204 -2.30 13.25 -3.84
CA LEU A 204 -1.65 11.95 -4.05
C LEU A 204 -0.17 12.04 -3.70
N THR A 205 0.41 10.96 -3.18
CA THR A 205 1.85 10.85 -2.97
C THR A 205 2.34 9.42 -3.13
N ASP A 206 3.56 9.24 -3.64
CA ASP A 206 4.21 7.94 -3.65
C ASP A 206 4.76 7.53 -2.28
N ALA A 207 4.75 8.44 -1.30
CA ALA A 207 5.22 8.22 0.06
C ALA A 207 6.63 7.57 0.11
N GLY A 208 7.55 8.04 -0.75
CA GLY A 208 8.91 7.53 -0.83
C GLY A 208 9.09 6.20 -1.55
N LYS A 209 8.00 5.62 -2.06
CA LYS A 209 7.98 4.35 -2.82
C LYS A 209 7.89 4.63 -4.32
N GLY A 210 7.23 3.76 -5.08
CA GLY A 210 6.88 4.02 -6.46
C GLY A 210 7.68 3.24 -7.48
N VAL A 211 7.40 3.53 -8.75
CA VAL A 211 7.89 2.79 -9.93
C VAL A 211 9.30 3.21 -10.39
N GLY A 212 10.10 3.81 -9.51
CA GLY A 212 11.47 4.20 -9.83
C GLY A 212 12.36 2.99 -10.05
N MET A 213 12.96 2.89 -11.24
CA MET A 213 13.90 1.84 -11.61
C MET A 213 15.18 2.42 -12.20
N HIS A 214 16.32 2.06 -11.60
CA HIS A 214 17.64 2.30 -12.16
C HIS A 214 18.13 1.03 -12.87
N ASN A 215 18.32 1.09 -14.19
CA ASN A 215 18.92 0.02 -14.95
C ASN A 215 20.45 0.09 -14.84
N LEU A 216 21.06 -0.90 -14.17
CA LEU A 216 22.49 -0.85 -13.88
C LEU A 216 23.37 -1.06 -15.12
N ASN A 217 22.85 -1.69 -16.19
CA ASN A 217 23.63 -1.94 -17.40
C ASN A 217 24.03 -0.67 -18.15
N ASP A 218 23.08 0.27 -18.27
CA ASP A 218 23.21 1.47 -19.12
C ASP A 218 23.11 2.79 -18.33
N ASP A 219 23.06 2.71 -17.00
CA ASP A 219 22.91 3.86 -16.09
C ASP A 219 21.66 4.72 -16.37
N THR A 220 20.58 4.11 -16.86
CA THR A 220 19.36 4.86 -17.15
C THR A 220 18.34 4.78 -16.01
N VAL A 221 17.60 5.88 -15.83
CA VAL A 221 16.55 6.07 -14.83
C VAL A 221 15.32 6.69 -15.44
N ASN A 222 14.17 6.59 -14.84
CA ASN A 222 13.02 7.42 -15.18
C ASN A 222 13.03 8.73 -14.39
N ARG A 223 12.60 9.79 -15.07
CA ARG A 223 12.35 11.11 -14.47
C ARG A 223 10.98 11.10 -13.76
N ILE A 224 10.71 12.15 -13.00
CA ILE A 224 9.44 12.31 -12.27
C ILE A 224 8.23 12.37 -13.22
N ASP A 225 8.40 12.87 -14.46
CA ASP A 225 7.38 12.86 -15.52
C ASP A 225 7.26 11.52 -16.24
N GLY A 226 8.04 10.52 -15.83
CA GLY A 226 8.05 9.17 -16.37
C GLY A 226 9.01 8.94 -17.52
N THR A 227 9.50 9.97 -18.20
CA THR A 227 10.41 9.84 -19.33
C THR A 227 11.76 9.25 -18.93
N ARG A 228 12.42 8.56 -19.83
CA ARG A 228 13.68 7.84 -19.56
C ARG A 228 14.90 8.60 -20.04
N THR A 229 15.96 8.63 -19.21
CA THR A 229 17.26 9.23 -19.56
C THR A 229 18.37 8.62 -18.69
N THR A 230 19.64 9.01 -18.89
CA THR A 230 20.74 8.63 -18.00
C THR A 230 20.59 9.27 -16.62
N SER A 231 21.16 8.66 -15.58
CA SER A 231 21.12 9.18 -14.21
C SER A 231 21.70 10.59 -14.12
N ALA A 232 22.82 10.84 -14.81
CA ALA A 232 23.47 12.14 -14.88
C ALA A 232 22.60 13.22 -15.56
N ALA A 233 21.94 12.89 -16.68
CA ALA A 233 21.06 13.83 -17.40
C ALA A 233 19.74 14.10 -16.66
N ALA A 234 19.23 13.14 -15.89
CA ALA A 234 18.06 13.34 -15.04
C ALA A 234 18.32 14.31 -13.90
N GLY A 235 19.51 14.33 -13.34
CA GLY A 235 19.89 15.20 -12.23
C GLY A 235 18.90 15.14 -11.07
N THR A 236 18.40 16.29 -10.62
CA THR A 236 17.40 16.40 -9.55
C THR A 236 16.00 15.95 -9.96
N LEU A 237 15.74 15.76 -11.24
CA LEU A 237 14.44 15.32 -11.76
C LEU A 237 14.35 13.79 -11.88
N ASN A 238 15.39 13.02 -11.51
CA ASN A 238 15.26 11.57 -11.47
C ASN A 238 14.22 11.14 -10.42
N PHE A 239 13.41 10.16 -10.77
CA PHE A 239 12.45 9.58 -9.84
C PHE A 239 13.16 8.69 -8.79
N PHE A 240 14.20 7.99 -9.23
CA PHE A 240 15.10 7.21 -8.38
C PHE A 240 16.40 6.91 -9.14
N ALA A 241 17.53 7.06 -8.47
CA ALA A 241 18.82 6.50 -8.84
C ALA A 241 19.45 5.84 -7.61
N ALA A 242 20.00 4.64 -7.76
CA ALA A 242 20.74 3.98 -6.69
C ALA A 242 21.97 4.82 -6.31
N ASN A 243 22.24 4.93 -5.00
CA ASN A 243 23.39 5.68 -4.48
C ASN A 243 24.67 4.83 -4.59
N ILE A 244 25.19 4.72 -5.80
CA ILE A 244 26.40 3.96 -6.14
C ILE A 244 27.27 4.76 -7.10
N THR A 245 28.59 4.55 -7.03
CA THR A 245 29.51 5.16 -8.00
C THR A 245 29.54 4.38 -9.31
N GLU A 246 29.94 5.02 -10.41
CA GLU A 246 30.11 4.36 -11.72
C GLU A 246 31.08 3.18 -11.63
N ALA A 247 32.19 3.33 -10.92
CA ALA A 247 33.17 2.26 -10.73
C ALA A 247 32.54 1.04 -10.00
N ALA A 248 31.76 1.28 -8.93
CA ALA A 248 31.08 0.22 -8.21
C ALA A 248 30.00 -0.45 -9.07
N ARG A 249 29.23 0.33 -9.86
CA ARG A 249 28.25 -0.19 -10.81
C ARG A 249 28.90 -1.08 -11.86
N THR A 250 30.02 -0.64 -12.43
CA THR A 250 30.77 -1.41 -13.44
C THR A 250 31.31 -2.71 -12.86
N ALA A 251 31.92 -2.66 -11.67
CA ALA A 251 32.43 -3.85 -10.97
C ALA A 251 31.28 -4.84 -10.64
N TYR A 252 30.14 -4.33 -10.19
CA TYR A 252 28.96 -5.16 -9.91
C TYR A 252 28.42 -5.84 -11.15
N ASN A 253 28.27 -5.11 -12.26
CA ASN A 253 27.78 -5.64 -13.54
C ASN A 253 28.71 -6.70 -14.15
N ALA A 254 30.01 -6.65 -13.88
CA ALA A 254 30.95 -7.67 -14.34
C ALA A 254 30.67 -9.04 -13.68
N VAL A 255 30.13 -9.05 -12.46
CA VAL A 255 29.80 -10.27 -11.71
C VAL A 255 28.31 -10.64 -11.85
N PHE A 256 27.43 -9.63 -11.77
CA PHE A 256 25.99 -9.78 -11.82
C PHE A 256 25.38 -8.91 -12.94
N PRO A 257 25.52 -9.31 -14.22
CA PRO A 257 24.96 -8.55 -15.32
C PRO A 257 23.42 -8.56 -15.30
N ASN A 258 22.80 -7.55 -15.92
CA ASN A 258 21.36 -7.42 -16.10
C ASN A 258 20.57 -7.22 -14.78
N ARG A 259 21.20 -6.66 -13.75
CA ARG A 259 20.51 -6.33 -12.50
C ARG A 259 19.92 -4.93 -12.56
N ILE A 260 18.85 -4.73 -11.79
CA ILE A 260 18.15 -3.47 -11.64
C ILE A 260 18.05 -3.08 -10.16
N ALA A 261 18.06 -1.78 -9.89
CA ALA A 261 17.73 -1.26 -8.58
C ALA A 261 16.32 -0.65 -8.61
N LEU A 262 15.56 -0.85 -7.52
CA LEU A 262 14.19 -0.38 -7.36
C LEU A 262 14.09 0.61 -6.19
N LYS A 263 13.30 1.68 -6.37
CA LYS A 263 13.19 2.78 -5.39
C LYS A 263 12.83 2.29 -4.00
N GLN A 264 11.77 1.53 -3.84
CA GLN A 264 11.35 1.06 -2.51
C GLN A 264 12.39 0.13 -1.88
N VAL A 265 13.08 -0.68 -2.67
CA VAL A 265 14.00 -1.71 -2.17
C VAL A 265 15.39 -1.13 -1.84
N HIS A 266 15.94 -0.30 -2.76
CA HIS A 266 17.35 0.10 -2.75
C HIS A 266 17.58 1.59 -2.52
N SER A 267 16.58 2.35 -2.07
CA SER A 267 16.76 3.76 -1.70
C SER A 267 17.65 3.97 -0.47
N GLN A 268 17.84 2.95 0.34
CA GLN A 268 18.56 2.99 1.61
C GLN A 268 17.91 3.92 2.66
N LEU A 269 16.61 4.21 2.53
CA LEU A 269 15.89 5.18 3.37
C LEU A 269 14.83 4.58 4.29
N ASN A 270 14.40 3.33 4.10
CA ASN A 270 13.24 2.76 4.78
C ASN A 270 11.98 3.64 4.63
N PRO A 271 11.34 3.69 3.43
CA PRO A 271 10.26 4.65 3.15
C PRO A 271 9.07 4.56 4.10
N GLU A 272 8.78 3.38 4.65
CA GLU A 272 7.63 3.20 5.54
C GLU A 272 7.78 3.91 6.89
N LYS A 273 9.00 4.19 7.32
CA LYS A 273 9.26 5.03 8.50
C LYS A 273 8.66 6.42 8.36
N ASP A 274 8.76 7.00 7.15
CA ASP A 274 8.44 8.41 6.88
C ASP A 274 7.10 8.60 6.16
N TRP A 275 6.44 7.55 5.68
CA TRP A 275 5.25 7.67 4.83
C TRP A 275 4.09 8.48 5.44
N GLY A 276 3.95 8.50 6.78
CA GLY A 276 2.99 9.35 7.48
C GLY A 276 3.34 10.83 7.33
N ASN A 277 4.59 11.21 7.61
CA ASN A 277 5.09 12.58 7.43
C ASN A 277 5.04 13.04 5.97
N ASP A 278 5.33 12.14 5.02
CA ASP A 278 5.24 12.42 3.60
C ASP A 278 3.78 12.68 3.17
N THR A 279 2.83 11.97 3.77
CA THR A 279 1.38 12.21 3.58
C THR A 279 0.96 13.57 4.17
N LEU A 280 1.47 13.95 5.35
CA LEU A 280 1.24 15.28 5.94
C LEU A 280 1.87 16.40 5.11
N ALA A 281 3.04 16.17 4.50
CA ALA A 281 3.66 17.11 3.58
C ALA A 281 2.79 17.33 2.33
N ALA A 282 2.19 16.24 1.80
CA ALA A 282 1.23 16.36 0.69
C ALA A 282 -0.02 17.18 1.07
N ALA A 283 -0.51 17.06 2.31
CA ALA A 283 -1.61 17.88 2.83
C ALA A 283 -1.25 19.38 2.85
N ARG A 284 -0.05 19.70 3.38
CA ARG A 284 0.43 21.09 3.41
C ARG A 284 0.61 21.65 2.00
N TYR A 285 1.14 20.88 1.09
CA TYR A 285 1.28 21.29 -0.32
C TYR A 285 -0.09 21.49 -0.99
N ALA A 286 -1.10 20.67 -0.70
CA ALA A 286 -2.45 20.87 -1.21
C ALA A 286 -3.06 22.19 -0.72
N LEU A 287 -2.90 22.54 0.55
CA LEU A 287 -3.34 23.84 1.08
C LEU A 287 -2.60 25.00 0.42
N PHE A 288 -1.28 24.88 0.21
CA PHE A 288 -0.51 25.85 -0.54
C PHE A 288 -1.07 26.06 -1.96
N VAL A 289 -1.30 24.96 -2.69
CA VAL A 289 -1.86 25.02 -4.06
C VAL A 289 -3.25 25.66 -4.11
N LEU A 290 -4.12 25.33 -3.15
CA LEU A 290 -5.44 25.91 -3.06
C LEU A 290 -5.38 27.41 -2.78
N ASN A 291 -4.49 27.84 -1.90
CA ASN A 291 -4.25 29.26 -1.60
C ASN A 291 -3.62 30.00 -2.77
N ASP A 292 -2.68 29.38 -3.48
CA ASP A 292 -2.10 29.96 -4.72
C ASP A 292 -3.17 30.16 -5.80
N ARG A 293 -4.08 29.21 -5.95
CA ARG A 293 -5.12 29.26 -6.99
C ARG A 293 -6.30 30.19 -6.65
N TYR A 294 -6.72 30.25 -5.39
CA TYR A 294 -7.97 30.90 -4.97
C TYR A 294 -7.78 31.99 -3.92
N GLY A 295 -6.57 32.21 -3.44
CA GLY A 295 -6.22 33.34 -2.57
C GLY A 295 -6.27 34.65 -3.32
N THR A 296 -6.36 35.75 -2.59
CA THR A 296 -6.35 37.09 -3.11
C THR A 296 -5.29 37.91 -2.41
N ALA A 297 -4.93 39.07 -2.95
CA ALA A 297 -4.01 39.99 -2.29
C ALA A 297 -4.47 40.36 -0.85
N ALA A 298 -5.80 40.44 -0.62
CA ALA A 298 -6.38 40.76 0.69
C ALA A 298 -6.47 39.52 1.62
N ALA A 299 -6.49 38.31 1.06
CA ALA A 299 -6.57 37.01 1.80
C ALA A 299 -5.70 35.96 1.09
N PRO A 300 -4.37 36.08 1.16
CA PRO A 300 -3.47 35.19 0.46
C PRO A 300 -3.56 33.75 1.03
N VAL A 301 -3.90 33.59 2.31
CA VAL A 301 -4.17 32.29 2.96
C VAL A 301 -5.67 32.18 3.23
N ARG A 302 -6.42 31.66 2.27
CA ARG A 302 -7.86 31.46 2.35
C ARG A 302 -8.24 30.13 2.97
N PHE A 303 -7.44 29.08 2.72
CA PHE A 303 -7.66 27.71 3.16
C PHE A 303 -6.61 27.27 4.17
N SER A 304 -7.07 26.65 5.23
CA SER A 304 -6.25 26.12 6.31
C SER A 304 -6.91 24.88 6.91
N ALA A 305 -6.23 24.17 7.80
CA ALA A 305 -6.82 23.04 8.53
C ALA A 305 -8.08 23.41 9.31
N ASN A 306 -8.27 24.70 9.69
CA ASN A 306 -9.41 25.12 10.50
C ASN A 306 -10.72 25.28 9.70
N ASN A 307 -10.63 25.37 8.38
CA ASN A 307 -11.78 25.64 7.52
C ASN A 307 -11.86 24.75 6.27
N THR A 308 -11.04 23.70 6.20
CA THR A 308 -11.00 22.75 5.10
C THR A 308 -11.10 21.35 5.68
N ILE A 309 -12.05 20.53 5.24
CA ILE A 309 -12.15 19.14 5.65
C ILE A 309 -11.00 18.35 4.98
N ILE A 310 -10.14 17.73 5.77
CA ILE A 310 -9.01 16.94 5.30
C ILE A 310 -9.16 15.48 5.73
N ILE A 311 -9.35 14.59 4.75
CA ILE A 311 -9.55 13.15 5.00
C ILE A 311 -8.35 12.37 4.46
N GLY A 312 -7.70 11.58 5.33
CA GLY A 312 -6.74 10.59 4.88
C GLY A 312 -7.46 9.33 4.39
N ALA A 313 -7.27 8.96 3.10
CA ALA A 313 -8.02 7.82 2.54
C ALA A 313 -7.20 7.02 1.54
N SER A 314 -6.92 5.75 1.83
CA SER A 314 -6.23 4.87 0.90
C SER A 314 -6.38 3.39 1.29
N VAL A 315 -5.67 2.54 0.53
CA VAL A 315 -5.75 1.08 0.52
C VAL A 315 -4.37 0.49 0.82
N SER A 316 -4.28 -0.65 1.49
CA SER A 316 -3.04 -1.43 1.66
C SER A 316 -1.93 -0.61 2.35
N ASN A 317 -0.74 -0.48 1.74
CA ASN A 317 0.32 0.39 2.26
C ASN A 317 -0.16 1.85 2.42
N GLY A 318 -1.00 2.33 1.51
CA GLY A 318 -1.58 3.67 1.63
C GLY A 318 -2.53 3.79 2.82
N GLY A 319 -3.30 2.73 3.13
CA GLY A 319 -4.09 2.62 4.35
C GLY A 319 -3.24 2.71 5.62
N GLY A 320 -2.08 2.04 5.63
CA GLY A 320 -1.08 2.20 6.69
C GLY A 320 -0.54 3.62 6.77
N ALA A 321 -0.20 4.22 5.62
CA ALA A 321 0.37 5.57 5.59
C ALA A 321 -0.60 6.64 6.14
N VAL A 322 -1.92 6.56 5.86
CA VAL A 322 -2.90 7.50 6.42
C VAL A 322 -3.10 7.31 7.92
N LEU A 323 -3.09 6.07 8.42
CA LEU A 323 -3.12 5.80 9.87
C LEU A 323 -1.87 6.35 10.55
N ARG A 324 -0.69 6.13 9.96
CA ARG A 324 0.57 6.67 10.48
C ARG A 324 0.60 8.18 10.44
N ALA A 325 0.01 8.81 9.41
CA ALA A 325 -0.09 10.26 9.31
C ALA A 325 -0.86 10.84 10.51
N VAL A 326 -1.98 10.25 10.92
CA VAL A 326 -2.70 10.69 12.13
C VAL A 326 -1.88 10.49 13.40
N GLU A 327 -1.19 9.36 13.54
CA GLU A 327 -0.32 9.14 14.71
C GLU A 327 0.81 10.18 14.81
N GLN A 328 1.25 10.76 13.68
CA GLN A 328 2.32 11.75 13.58
C GLN A 328 1.83 13.20 13.41
N ASP A 329 0.51 13.41 13.27
CA ASP A 329 -0.07 14.74 13.05
C ASP A 329 -0.15 15.57 14.35
N THR A 330 0.94 16.24 14.69
CA THR A 330 1.01 17.14 15.83
C THR A 330 0.33 18.50 15.60
N SER A 331 -0.04 18.79 14.36
CA SER A 331 -0.63 20.07 13.93
C SER A 331 -2.15 20.01 13.71
N GLY A 332 -2.74 18.81 13.80
CA GLY A 332 -4.19 18.65 13.64
C GLY A 332 -4.69 18.85 12.21
N LEU A 333 -3.85 18.57 11.22
CA LEU A 333 -4.19 18.72 9.79
C LEU A 333 -5.32 17.78 9.35
N ILE A 334 -5.31 16.53 9.83
CA ILE A 334 -6.25 15.48 9.39
C ILE A 334 -7.48 15.50 10.30
N ASP A 335 -8.68 15.53 9.71
CA ASP A 335 -9.95 15.49 10.43
C ASP A 335 -10.50 14.08 10.62
N GLY A 336 -10.29 13.20 9.64
CA GLY A 336 -10.73 11.82 9.68
C GLY A 336 -9.96 10.89 8.76
N VAL A 337 -10.09 9.59 8.98
CA VAL A 337 -9.37 8.56 8.19
C VAL A 337 -10.30 7.44 7.73
N VAL A 338 -10.11 7.02 6.47
CA VAL A 338 -10.63 5.77 5.92
C VAL A 338 -9.47 4.92 5.41
N ALA A 339 -9.19 3.81 6.08
CA ALA A 339 -8.12 2.89 5.73
C ALA A 339 -8.71 1.52 5.35
N ASN A 340 -8.52 1.13 4.08
CA ASN A 340 -9.00 -0.15 3.57
C ASN A 340 -7.85 -1.16 3.52
N GLU A 341 -8.06 -2.39 4.02
CA GLU A 341 -7.04 -3.45 4.23
C GLU A 341 -5.62 -2.88 4.52
N PRO A 342 -5.45 -2.11 5.62
CA PRO A 342 -4.23 -1.36 5.83
C PRO A 342 -3.03 -2.24 6.18
N ASN A 343 -1.86 -1.92 5.61
CA ASN A 343 -0.59 -2.42 6.10
C ASN A 343 -0.23 -1.70 7.41
N VAL A 344 -0.58 -2.31 8.52
CA VAL A 344 -0.45 -1.74 9.86
C VAL A 344 0.04 -2.79 10.85
N GLN A 345 1.03 -2.42 11.66
CA GLN A 345 1.74 -3.34 12.55
C GLN A 345 1.87 -2.71 13.92
N PRO A 346 1.17 -3.23 14.95
CA PRO A 346 1.22 -2.67 16.29
C PRO A 346 2.62 -2.81 16.90
N SER A 347 3.05 -1.80 17.65
CA SER A 347 4.35 -1.81 18.34
C SER A 347 4.38 -2.74 19.57
N SER A 348 3.22 -3.27 19.97
CA SER A 348 3.10 -4.23 21.06
C SER A 348 1.89 -5.13 20.83
N THR A 349 1.99 -6.37 21.26
CA THR A 349 0.88 -7.34 21.34
C THR A 349 0.47 -7.61 22.81
N SER A 350 1.05 -6.89 23.75
CA SER A 350 0.72 -7.03 25.18
C SER A 350 -0.44 -6.12 25.59
N GLY A 351 -1.18 -6.55 26.59
CA GLY A 351 -2.26 -5.74 27.19
C GLY A 351 -3.60 -5.85 26.47
N TYR A 352 -3.71 -6.63 25.42
CA TYR A 352 -4.97 -6.93 24.73
C TYR A 352 -4.98 -8.34 24.16
N SER A 353 -6.16 -8.79 23.76
CA SER A 353 -6.36 -10.08 23.10
C SER A 353 -7.44 -9.98 22.03
N ILE A 354 -7.54 -11.02 21.21
CA ILE A 354 -8.53 -11.13 20.12
C ILE A 354 -9.25 -12.46 20.28
N SER A 355 -10.57 -12.46 20.09
CA SER A 355 -11.37 -13.67 19.98
C SER A 355 -12.29 -13.62 18.76
N VAL A 356 -12.50 -14.77 18.12
CA VAL A 356 -13.42 -14.92 17.00
C VAL A 356 -14.42 -16.02 17.37
N GLY A 357 -15.71 -15.71 17.34
CA GLY A 357 -16.75 -16.63 17.80
C GLY A 357 -16.55 -17.13 19.24
N GLY A 358 -15.94 -16.31 20.09
CA GLY A 358 -15.59 -16.67 21.46
C GLY A 358 -14.30 -17.49 21.62
N VAL A 359 -13.64 -17.88 20.52
CA VAL A 359 -12.39 -18.65 20.55
C VAL A 359 -11.20 -17.66 20.50
N PRO A 360 -10.23 -17.75 21.44
CA PRO A 360 -9.04 -16.92 21.41
C PRO A 360 -8.20 -17.14 20.15
N VAL A 361 -7.70 -16.04 19.56
CA VAL A 361 -6.73 -16.09 18.48
C VAL A 361 -5.33 -16.19 19.07
N ALA A 362 -4.65 -17.30 18.78
CA ALA A 362 -3.33 -17.58 19.36
C ALA A 362 -2.20 -16.77 18.70
N GLY A 363 -2.23 -16.60 17.36
CA GLY A 363 -1.23 -15.85 16.60
C GLY A 363 -1.81 -14.57 16.06
N PHE A 364 -1.24 -13.41 16.43
CA PHE A 364 -1.62 -12.10 15.90
C PHE A 364 -0.53 -11.05 16.11
N GLY A 365 -0.61 -9.95 15.36
CA GLY A 365 0.24 -8.78 15.53
C GLY A 365 1.69 -8.99 15.09
N LYS A 366 1.94 -9.92 14.17
CA LYS A 366 3.26 -10.11 13.54
C LYS A 366 3.55 -8.97 12.58
N THR A 367 4.83 -8.62 12.42
CA THR A 367 5.23 -7.59 11.47
C THR A 367 5.18 -8.11 10.04
N MET A 368 5.10 -7.19 9.06
CA MET A 368 5.05 -7.57 7.65
C MET A 368 6.25 -8.40 7.22
N ALA A 369 7.46 -8.02 7.62
CA ALA A 369 8.66 -8.82 7.34
C ALA A 369 8.59 -10.20 8.02
N ASP A 370 7.97 -10.29 9.19
CA ASP A 370 7.85 -11.52 9.94
C ASP A 370 6.89 -12.51 9.24
N TYR A 371 5.64 -12.11 8.96
CA TYR A 371 4.69 -13.03 8.31
C TYR A 371 5.01 -13.28 6.83
N THR A 372 5.57 -12.33 6.07
CA THR A 372 5.91 -12.59 4.66
C THR A 372 7.06 -13.59 4.53
N THR A 373 8.11 -13.48 5.37
CA THR A 373 9.21 -14.47 5.37
C THR A 373 8.76 -15.84 5.87
N PHE A 374 7.84 -15.90 6.83
CA PHE A 374 7.23 -17.15 7.28
C PHE A 374 6.35 -17.76 6.17
N GLY A 375 5.53 -16.96 5.51
CA GLY A 375 4.74 -17.37 4.35
C GLY A 375 5.60 -17.90 3.20
N ASN A 376 6.71 -17.23 2.89
CA ASN A 376 7.65 -17.69 1.86
C ASN A 376 8.22 -19.08 2.14
N LEU A 377 8.44 -19.43 3.41
CA LEU A 377 8.89 -20.78 3.77
C LEU A 377 7.81 -21.84 3.51
N TYR A 378 6.58 -21.60 3.97
CA TYR A 378 5.59 -22.66 4.13
C TYR A 378 4.47 -22.69 3.09
N GLN A 379 4.10 -21.54 2.46
CA GLN A 379 2.93 -21.46 1.59
C GLN A 379 2.99 -22.37 0.36
N ALA A 380 4.17 -22.53 -0.25
CA ALA A 380 4.31 -23.43 -1.41
C ALA A 380 4.02 -24.89 -1.04
N CYS A 381 4.50 -25.34 0.13
CA CYS A 381 4.21 -26.68 0.63
C CYS A 381 2.74 -26.80 1.09
N ALA A 382 2.24 -25.84 1.85
CA ALA A 382 0.85 -25.79 2.32
C ALA A 382 -0.18 -25.78 1.18
N ALA A 383 0.17 -25.22 0.03
CA ALA A 383 -0.68 -25.20 -1.17
C ALA A 383 -1.06 -26.60 -1.67
N LEU A 384 -0.26 -27.63 -1.34
CA LEU A 384 -0.53 -29.03 -1.68
C LEU A 384 -1.50 -29.70 -0.69
N ALA A 385 -1.84 -29.05 0.42
CA ALA A 385 -2.84 -29.48 1.39
C ALA A 385 -4.23 -28.88 1.11
N ALA A 386 -4.48 -28.40 -0.09
CA ALA A 386 -5.74 -27.77 -0.46
C ALA A 386 -6.93 -28.62 0.03
N PRO A 387 -7.97 -28.00 0.63
CA PRO A 387 -9.11 -28.73 1.16
C PRO A 387 -9.74 -29.62 0.10
N ALA A 388 -10.17 -30.81 0.47
CA ALA A 388 -10.83 -31.75 -0.44
C ALA A 388 -12.07 -31.12 -1.14
N SER A 389 -12.67 -30.09 -0.52
CA SER A 389 -13.76 -29.30 -1.11
C SER A 389 -13.38 -28.56 -2.39
N MET A 390 -12.10 -28.32 -2.66
CA MET A 390 -11.63 -27.70 -3.90
C MET A 390 -11.42 -28.70 -5.03
N GLY A 391 -11.20 -29.98 -4.71
CA GLY A 391 -11.05 -31.04 -5.70
C GLY A 391 -10.02 -30.71 -6.79
N ALA A 392 -10.36 -31.09 -8.03
CA ALA A 392 -9.59 -30.77 -9.23
C ALA A 392 -10.04 -29.44 -9.90
N GLU A 393 -10.55 -28.48 -9.15
CA GLU A 393 -11.01 -27.19 -9.70
C GLU A 393 -9.88 -26.51 -10.50
N VAL A 394 -10.15 -26.28 -11.78
CA VAL A 394 -9.24 -25.54 -12.67
C VAL A 394 -9.47 -24.06 -12.47
N SER A 395 -8.84 -23.51 -11.46
CA SER A 395 -8.99 -22.10 -11.06
C SER A 395 -7.72 -21.57 -10.43
N ILE A 396 -7.71 -20.24 -10.17
CA ILE A 396 -6.60 -19.57 -9.51
C ILE A 396 -6.32 -20.11 -8.10
N HIS A 397 -7.30 -20.69 -7.42
CA HIS A 397 -7.10 -21.32 -6.11
C HIS A 397 -6.11 -22.50 -6.16
N ASN A 398 -6.05 -23.19 -7.30
CA ASN A 398 -5.08 -24.25 -7.56
C ASN A 398 -3.93 -23.76 -8.44
N TYR A 399 -3.49 -22.51 -8.31
CA TYR A 399 -2.51 -21.88 -9.20
C TYR A 399 -1.22 -22.68 -9.35
N ILE A 400 -0.65 -23.18 -8.25
CA ILE A 400 0.61 -23.99 -8.29
C ILE A 400 0.46 -25.22 -9.20
N PRO A 401 -0.53 -26.11 -9.02
CA PRO A 401 -0.74 -27.19 -9.98
C PRO A 401 -1.20 -26.70 -11.35
N LEU A 402 -2.03 -25.67 -11.44
CA LEU A 402 -2.56 -25.12 -12.69
C LEU A 402 -1.45 -24.71 -13.67
N VAL A 403 -0.36 -24.12 -13.17
CA VAL A 403 0.78 -23.66 -13.99
C VAL A 403 1.98 -24.62 -13.92
N GLY A 404 1.79 -25.87 -13.52
CA GLY A 404 2.83 -26.90 -13.56
C GLY A 404 3.92 -26.75 -12.47
N MET A 405 3.64 -26.13 -11.34
CA MET A 405 4.62 -25.92 -10.27
C MET A 405 4.58 -27.00 -9.15
N THR A 406 3.76 -28.05 -9.29
CA THR A 406 3.56 -29.08 -8.24
C THR A 406 4.86 -29.76 -7.83
N ALA A 407 5.72 -30.14 -8.79
CA ALA A 407 6.98 -30.81 -8.48
C ALA A 407 7.90 -29.94 -7.58
N ARG A 408 7.97 -28.63 -7.86
CA ARG A 408 8.76 -27.67 -7.06
C ARG A 408 8.16 -27.48 -5.67
N ALA A 409 6.83 -27.45 -5.53
CA ALA A 409 6.17 -27.38 -4.25
C ALA A 409 6.38 -28.66 -3.42
N THR A 410 6.40 -29.83 -4.07
CA THR A 410 6.78 -31.09 -3.43
C THR A 410 8.23 -31.06 -2.95
N ALA A 411 9.15 -30.61 -3.80
CA ALA A 411 10.56 -30.44 -3.44
C ALA A 411 10.73 -29.45 -2.25
N ARG A 412 9.94 -28.39 -2.20
CA ARG A 412 9.90 -27.48 -1.04
C ARG A 412 9.44 -28.22 0.23
N CYS A 413 8.39 -29.05 0.18
CA CYS A 413 7.95 -29.86 1.32
C CYS A 413 9.06 -30.82 1.79
N ASP A 414 9.73 -31.50 0.84
CA ASP A 414 10.81 -32.44 1.12
C ASP A 414 12.03 -31.75 1.74
N GLY A 415 12.42 -30.58 1.19
CA GLY A 415 13.50 -29.77 1.74
C GLY A 415 13.22 -29.26 3.15
N LEU A 416 11.99 -28.80 3.41
CA LEU A 416 11.57 -28.43 4.77
C LEU A 416 11.59 -29.61 5.74
N ALA A 417 11.13 -30.80 5.29
CA ALA A 417 11.15 -32.01 6.13
C ALA A 417 12.58 -32.46 6.43
N ALA A 418 13.48 -32.46 5.44
CA ALA A 418 14.89 -32.80 5.63
C ALA A 418 15.60 -31.89 6.66
N LYS A 419 15.12 -30.63 6.79
CA LYS A 419 15.61 -29.65 7.77
C LYS A 419 14.83 -29.66 9.09
N GLY A 420 13.88 -30.58 9.28
CA GLY A 420 13.06 -30.69 10.50
C GLY A 420 12.03 -29.57 10.68
N LEU A 421 11.75 -28.79 9.63
CA LEU A 421 10.84 -27.64 9.67
C LEU A 421 9.38 -28.02 9.41
N VAL A 422 9.13 -29.18 8.79
CA VAL A 422 7.81 -29.81 8.70
C VAL A 422 7.95 -31.30 9.01
N SER A 423 6.86 -31.90 9.51
CA SER A 423 6.78 -33.32 9.85
C SER A 423 5.81 -34.08 8.94
N GLY A 424 6.01 -35.37 8.76
CA GLY A 424 5.12 -36.23 7.98
C GLY A 424 5.85 -37.23 7.11
N ALA A 425 5.26 -38.42 6.94
CA ALA A 425 5.84 -39.54 6.20
C ALA A 425 5.79 -39.36 4.68
N ASN A 426 4.93 -38.45 4.18
CA ASN A 426 4.72 -38.20 2.75
C ASN A 426 4.34 -36.74 2.51
N THR A 427 4.25 -36.34 1.25
CA THR A 427 3.92 -34.97 0.85
C THR A 427 2.59 -34.48 1.42
N ALA A 428 1.56 -35.33 1.45
CA ALA A 428 0.24 -34.96 2.00
C ALA A 428 0.31 -34.61 3.49
N ALA A 429 1.03 -35.41 4.29
CA ALA A 429 1.20 -35.14 5.73
C ALA A 429 2.07 -33.89 5.96
N ARG A 430 3.16 -33.70 5.19
CA ARG A 430 4.04 -32.54 5.28
C ARG A 430 3.33 -31.23 4.88
N SER A 431 2.51 -31.27 3.83
CA SER A 431 1.75 -30.11 3.38
C SER A 431 0.67 -29.71 4.39
N LEU A 432 0.01 -30.68 5.04
CA LEU A 432 -0.93 -30.42 6.12
C LEU A 432 -0.23 -29.80 7.34
N ASP A 433 0.96 -30.29 7.71
CA ASP A 433 1.74 -29.69 8.80
C ASP A 433 2.16 -28.24 8.46
N ALA A 434 2.59 -27.97 7.23
CA ALA A 434 2.89 -26.63 6.76
C ALA A 434 1.65 -25.69 6.85
N LEU A 435 0.48 -26.17 6.43
CA LEU A 435 -0.78 -25.42 6.55
C LEU A 435 -1.13 -25.13 8.02
N ASN A 436 -1.00 -26.11 8.90
CA ASN A 436 -1.25 -25.92 10.32
C ASN A 436 -0.28 -24.91 10.97
N LYS A 437 1.00 -24.87 10.51
CA LYS A 437 1.96 -23.86 10.95
C LYS A 437 1.55 -22.45 10.50
N LEU A 438 1.05 -22.29 9.28
CA LEU A 438 0.52 -21.00 8.80
C LEU A 438 -0.67 -20.53 9.65
N ARG A 439 -1.62 -21.42 9.96
CA ARG A 439 -2.75 -21.12 10.83
C ARG A 439 -2.32 -20.73 12.25
N ALA A 440 -1.39 -21.47 12.83
CA ALA A 440 -0.85 -21.15 14.14
C ALA A 440 -0.09 -19.81 14.18
N PHE A 441 0.46 -19.40 13.04
CA PHE A 441 1.20 -18.14 12.92
C PHE A 441 0.28 -16.90 12.83
N GLY A 442 -0.91 -17.00 12.20
CA GLY A 442 -1.84 -15.88 12.10
C GLY A 442 -2.82 -15.95 10.93
N TRP A 443 -2.57 -16.81 9.92
CA TRP A 443 -3.53 -17.01 8.84
C TRP A 443 -4.81 -17.70 9.35
N THR A 444 -5.94 -17.38 8.72
CA THR A 444 -7.24 -17.94 9.10
C THR A 444 -7.60 -19.15 8.23
N ALA A 445 -8.65 -19.87 8.60
CA ALA A 445 -9.17 -20.97 7.78
C ALA A 445 -9.69 -20.48 6.41
N GLU A 446 -10.17 -19.22 6.33
CA GLU A 446 -10.57 -18.59 5.07
C GLU A 446 -9.41 -18.37 4.11
N ASN A 447 -8.16 -18.38 4.62
CA ASN A 447 -6.95 -18.27 3.80
C ASN A 447 -6.45 -19.59 3.23
N ASP A 448 -6.96 -20.75 3.68
CA ASP A 448 -6.43 -22.06 3.28
C ASP A 448 -6.41 -22.27 1.76
N THR A 449 -7.42 -21.75 1.08
CA THR A 449 -7.54 -21.83 -0.38
C THR A 449 -6.73 -20.74 -1.12
N MET A 450 -6.15 -19.80 -0.40
CA MET A 450 -5.42 -18.66 -0.99
C MET A 450 -3.92 -18.92 -1.16
N HIS A 451 -3.33 -19.85 -0.41
CA HIS A 451 -1.87 -20.03 -0.38
C HIS A 451 -1.27 -20.40 -1.72
N SER A 452 -1.99 -21.18 -2.55
CA SER A 452 -1.55 -21.55 -3.91
C SER A 452 -1.43 -20.31 -4.82
N ALA A 453 -2.46 -19.47 -4.82
CA ALA A 453 -2.48 -18.25 -5.62
C ALA A 453 -1.47 -17.23 -5.08
N HIS A 454 -1.44 -16.99 -3.78
CA HIS A 454 -0.52 -16.02 -3.17
C HIS A 454 0.94 -16.34 -3.44
N TYR A 455 1.33 -17.60 -3.24
CA TYR A 455 2.70 -18.01 -3.49
C TYR A 455 3.01 -18.03 -5.00
N GLY A 456 2.15 -18.65 -5.79
CA GLY A 456 2.36 -18.83 -7.23
C GLY A 456 2.41 -17.52 -8.01
N LEU A 457 1.67 -16.50 -7.59
CA LEU A 457 1.76 -15.12 -8.12
C LEU A 457 2.97 -14.35 -7.57
N GLY A 458 3.78 -14.93 -6.70
CA GLY A 458 5.04 -14.37 -6.23
C GLY A 458 4.94 -13.48 -4.99
N ASN A 459 3.79 -13.35 -4.35
CA ASN A 459 3.65 -12.47 -3.19
C ASN A 459 4.60 -12.87 -2.05
N GLY A 460 4.67 -14.15 -1.69
CA GLY A 460 5.62 -14.62 -0.67
C GLY A 460 7.08 -14.32 -1.00
N PRO A 461 7.63 -14.83 -2.11
CA PRO A 461 9.03 -14.61 -2.50
C PRO A 461 9.41 -13.15 -2.67
N ILE A 462 8.52 -12.33 -3.26
CA ILE A 462 8.81 -10.93 -3.57
C ILE A 462 8.84 -10.08 -2.30
N LEU A 463 7.83 -10.21 -1.44
CA LEU A 463 7.72 -9.39 -0.24
C LEU A 463 8.78 -9.78 0.80
N SER A 464 9.11 -11.07 0.91
CA SER A 464 10.19 -11.54 1.80
C SER A 464 11.59 -11.13 1.33
N ALA A 465 11.78 -10.87 0.04
CA ALA A 465 13.01 -10.28 -0.48
C ALA A 465 13.04 -8.76 -0.27
N MET A 466 11.95 -8.07 -0.62
CA MET A 466 11.86 -6.61 -0.69
C MET A 466 11.92 -5.93 0.68
N TYR A 467 11.06 -6.36 1.63
CA TYR A 467 10.93 -5.66 2.90
C TYR A 467 12.17 -5.73 3.79
N PRO A 468 12.81 -6.90 3.99
CA PRO A 468 14.05 -6.93 4.76
C PRO A 468 15.16 -6.08 4.14
N VAL A 469 15.28 -6.06 2.80
CA VAL A 469 16.28 -5.21 2.12
C VAL A 469 15.99 -3.73 2.35
N SER A 470 14.73 -3.31 2.22
CA SER A 470 14.31 -1.93 2.46
C SER A 470 14.51 -1.51 3.92
N TYR A 471 14.08 -2.32 4.86
CA TYR A 471 14.19 -2.02 6.30
C TYR A 471 15.65 -1.99 6.77
N GLY A 472 16.49 -2.89 6.26
CA GLY A 472 17.92 -2.91 6.54
C GLY A 472 18.71 -1.81 5.83
N ARG A 473 18.07 -1.02 4.94
CA ARG A 473 18.71 0.04 4.14
C ARG A 473 19.87 -0.46 3.27
N PHE A 474 19.73 -1.67 2.75
CA PHE A 474 20.78 -2.26 1.93
C PHE A 474 20.84 -1.63 0.54
N SER A 475 22.07 -1.53 0.04
CA SER A 475 22.36 -1.16 -1.34
C SER A 475 22.00 -2.32 -2.28
N VAL A 476 21.78 -2.01 -3.55
CA VAL A 476 21.69 -3.03 -4.60
C VAL A 476 22.96 -3.90 -4.72
N LEU A 477 24.10 -3.37 -4.26
CA LEU A 477 25.40 -4.07 -4.28
C LEU A 477 25.53 -5.14 -3.20
N ASP A 478 24.72 -5.09 -2.13
CA ASP A 478 24.89 -5.97 -0.97
C ASP A 478 24.40 -7.41 -1.22
N ASN A 479 23.55 -7.64 -2.20
CA ASN A 479 23.00 -8.97 -2.55
C ASN A 479 22.59 -9.81 -1.32
N VAL A 480 21.95 -9.17 -0.35
CA VAL A 480 21.61 -9.82 0.92
C VAL A 480 20.82 -11.09 0.70
N CYS A 481 21.21 -12.19 1.35
CA CYS A 481 20.66 -13.53 1.10
C CYS A 481 20.78 -13.96 -0.38
N ASP A 482 21.87 -13.57 -1.06
CA ASP A 482 22.08 -13.84 -2.49
C ASP A 482 20.91 -13.41 -3.38
N THR A 483 20.19 -12.36 -2.97
CA THR A 483 18.98 -11.91 -3.65
C THR A 483 19.26 -10.61 -4.42
N SER A 484 18.80 -10.56 -5.67
CA SER A 484 18.79 -9.36 -6.51
C SER A 484 17.54 -9.32 -7.39
N PHE A 485 17.43 -8.32 -8.26
CA PHE A 485 16.27 -8.12 -9.11
C PHE A 485 16.72 -7.99 -10.58
N ALA A 486 16.01 -8.65 -11.50
CA ALA A 486 16.31 -8.65 -12.91
C ALA A 486 15.06 -8.95 -13.75
N GLN A 487 15.06 -8.58 -15.02
CA GLN A 487 14.22 -9.26 -16.00
C GLN A 487 14.79 -10.65 -16.25
N VAL A 488 13.91 -11.64 -16.41
CA VAL A 488 14.33 -13.02 -16.70
C VAL A 488 13.66 -13.51 -17.97
N ASP A 489 14.32 -14.42 -18.66
CA ASP A 489 13.75 -15.17 -19.78
C ASP A 489 12.91 -16.38 -19.30
N ALA A 490 12.40 -17.15 -20.24
CA ALA A 490 11.60 -18.35 -19.95
C ALA A 490 12.39 -19.45 -19.22
N THR A 491 13.72 -19.43 -19.28
CA THR A 491 14.60 -20.36 -18.57
C THR A 491 14.90 -19.90 -17.14
N GLY A 492 14.46 -18.70 -16.78
CA GLY A 492 14.74 -18.08 -15.49
C GLY A 492 16.12 -17.40 -15.40
N ALA A 493 16.81 -17.24 -16.51
CA ALA A 493 18.09 -16.54 -16.56
C ALA A 493 17.87 -15.01 -16.62
N PRO A 494 18.69 -14.20 -15.91
CA PRO A 494 18.63 -12.75 -16.01
C PRO A 494 19.05 -12.25 -17.39
N VAL A 495 18.17 -11.44 -18.00
CA VAL A 495 18.38 -10.85 -19.33
C VAL A 495 18.27 -9.32 -19.28
N PRO A 496 18.82 -8.60 -20.28
CA PRO A 496 18.63 -7.16 -20.36
C PRO A 496 17.16 -6.78 -20.38
N VAL A 497 16.78 -5.73 -19.67
CA VAL A 497 15.44 -5.14 -19.79
C VAL A 497 15.29 -4.58 -21.20
N THR A 498 14.17 -4.90 -21.86
CA THR A 498 13.99 -4.43 -23.24
C THR A 498 13.86 -2.91 -23.31
N PRO A 499 14.32 -2.25 -24.39
CA PRO A 499 14.19 -0.80 -24.53
C PRO A 499 12.74 -0.30 -24.39
N THR A 500 11.77 -1.03 -24.91
CA THR A 500 10.34 -0.71 -24.76
C THR A 500 9.91 -0.76 -23.30
N THR A 501 10.29 -1.80 -22.56
CA THR A 501 9.96 -1.92 -21.14
C THR A 501 10.61 -0.80 -20.33
N LEU A 502 11.88 -0.47 -20.59
CA LEU A 502 12.58 0.65 -19.95
C LEU A 502 11.86 1.98 -20.20
N ALA A 503 11.45 2.25 -21.43
CA ALA A 503 10.74 3.48 -21.80
C ALA A 503 9.38 3.61 -21.10
N GLN A 504 8.71 2.51 -20.80
CA GLN A 504 7.34 2.47 -20.29
C GLN A 504 7.23 2.13 -18.79
N ILE A 505 8.33 1.93 -18.09
CA ILE A 505 8.32 1.42 -16.70
C ILE A 505 7.50 2.29 -15.74
N PHE A 506 7.48 3.60 -15.92
CA PHE A 506 6.68 4.52 -15.12
C PHE A 506 5.19 4.17 -15.13
N ALA A 507 4.70 3.66 -16.25
CA ALA A 507 3.31 3.30 -16.46
C ALA A 507 2.98 1.85 -16.06
N SER A 508 3.95 1.08 -15.54
CA SER A 508 3.73 -0.33 -15.16
C SER A 508 2.73 -0.53 -14.02
N GLY A 509 2.40 0.53 -13.30
CA GLY A 509 1.47 0.50 -12.17
C GLY A 509 2.00 -0.17 -10.91
N ASN A 510 3.22 -0.74 -10.94
CA ASN A 510 3.85 -1.36 -9.77
C ASN A 510 5.38 -1.35 -9.90
N GLY A 511 6.07 -0.78 -8.93
CA GLY A 511 7.54 -0.70 -8.86
C GLY A 511 8.20 -1.89 -8.15
N THR A 512 7.41 -2.84 -7.68
CA THR A 512 7.87 -4.12 -7.16
C THR A 512 7.34 -5.23 -8.05
N ALA A 513 7.94 -6.35 -8.02
CA ALA A 513 7.98 -7.44 -8.94
C ALA A 513 6.66 -7.92 -9.59
N ASN A 514 5.47 -7.63 -9.08
CA ASN A 514 4.24 -7.97 -9.76
C ASN A 514 3.84 -6.85 -10.73
N GLY A 515 4.15 -7.02 -12.02
CA GLY A 515 3.82 -6.09 -13.09
C GLY A 515 4.97 -5.19 -13.57
N ALA A 516 6.09 -5.14 -12.84
CA ALA A 516 7.35 -4.61 -13.35
C ALA A 516 8.15 -5.71 -14.07
N PRO A 517 9.13 -5.36 -14.89
CA PRO A 517 10.04 -6.35 -15.47
C PRO A 517 10.93 -7.03 -14.41
N ALA A 518 10.82 -6.61 -13.16
CA ALA A 518 11.63 -7.07 -12.07
C ALA A 518 11.12 -8.39 -11.50
N ASN A 519 11.88 -9.45 -11.71
CA ASN A 519 11.73 -10.71 -10.99
C ASN A 519 12.75 -10.76 -9.85
N VAL A 520 12.41 -11.42 -8.74
CA VAL A 520 13.39 -11.80 -7.73
C VAL A 520 14.27 -12.90 -8.29
N VAL A 521 15.57 -12.71 -8.23
CA VAL A 521 16.55 -13.70 -8.67
C VAL A 521 17.51 -14.05 -7.54
N TYR A 522 17.81 -15.34 -7.42
CA TYR A 522 18.70 -15.89 -6.40
C TYR A 522 20.06 -16.21 -7.03
N ASN A 523 21.07 -15.43 -6.66
CA ASN A 523 22.40 -15.45 -7.28
C ASN A 523 23.16 -16.77 -7.02
N ASN A 524 22.88 -17.44 -5.90
CA ASN A 524 23.43 -18.74 -5.50
C ASN A 524 22.70 -19.95 -6.13
N SER A 525 21.61 -19.75 -6.86
CA SER A 525 20.89 -20.85 -7.51
C SER A 525 21.82 -21.65 -8.43
N ILE A 526 21.76 -22.96 -8.35
CA ILE A 526 22.55 -23.87 -9.21
C ILE A 526 21.81 -24.17 -10.52
N GLY A 527 22.55 -24.56 -11.57
CA GLY A 527 21.95 -24.97 -12.84
C GLY A 527 21.52 -23.85 -13.79
N GLY A 528 21.86 -22.59 -13.53
CA GLY A 528 21.66 -21.44 -14.43
C GLY A 528 20.35 -20.67 -14.28
N ALA A 529 19.24 -21.33 -13.97
CA ALA A 529 17.97 -20.67 -13.65
C ALA A 529 18.07 -19.94 -12.32
N ARG A 530 17.77 -18.63 -12.31
CA ARG A 530 17.91 -17.79 -11.11
C ARG A 530 16.61 -17.16 -10.64
N SER A 531 15.55 -17.14 -11.50
CA SER A 531 14.25 -16.63 -11.08
C SER A 531 13.73 -17.42 -9.88
N TRP A 532 13.04 -16.76 -8.94
CA TRP A 532 12.51 -17.43 -7.74
C TRP A 532 11.66 -18.67 -8.09
N GLN A 533 10.93 -18.65 -9.22
CA GLN A 533 10.10 -19.78 -9.65
C GLN A 533 10.91 -21.01 -10.03
N LEU A 534 12.11 -20.83 -10.58
CA LEU A 534 12.93 -21.89 -11.17
C LEU A 534 14.25 -22.12 -10.41
N ALA A 535 14.47 -21.40 -9.32
CA ALA A 535 15.69 -21.49 -8.54
C ALA A 535 15.83 -22.86 -7.87
N SER A 536 17.05 -23.37 -7.94
CA SER A 536 17.48 -24.61 -7.28
C SER A 536 18.40 -24.27 -6.11
N SER A 537 18.03 -24.69 -4.91
CA SER A 537 18.85 -24.44 -3.72
C SER A 537 20.10 -25.32 -3.72
N PRO A 538 21.29 -24.76 -3.38
CA PRO A 538 22.49 -25.57 -3.18
C PRO A 538 22.33 -26.74 -2.19
N SER A 539 21.56 -26.54 -1.11
CA SER A 539 21.38 -27.56 -0.07
C SER A 539 20.47 -28.73 -0.49
N THR A 540 19.61 -28.56 -1.48
CA THR A 540 18.69 -29.61 -1.95
C THR A 540 19.07 -30.16 -3.33
N GLY A 541 19.78 -29.40 -4.12
CA GLY A 541 20.17 -29.75 -5.49
C GLY A 541 19.05 -29.72 -6.51
N VAL A 542 17.83 -29.28 -6.14
CA VAL A 542 16.64 -29.29 -7.00
C VAL A 542 15.92 -27.97 -7.02
N GLN A 543 15.04 -27.78 -8.02
CA GLN A 543 14.15 -26.63 -8.06
C GLN A 543 13.13 -26.71 -6.92
N ASP A 544 13.28 -25.84 -5.94
CA ASP A 544 12.48 -25.76 -4.71
C ASP A 544 12.06 -24.35 -4.36
N PHE A 545 12.00 -23.45 -5.35
CA PHE A 545 11.75 -22.02 -5.20
C PHE A 545 12.81 -21.28 -4.36
N GLY A 546 14.06 -21.74 -4.35
CA GLY A 546 15.13 -21.14 -3.57
C GLY A 546 14.91 -21.24 -2.06
N LEU A 547 14.76 -22.44 -1.54
CA LEU A 547 14.58 -22.70 -0.10
C LEU A 547 15.69 -22.06 0.75
N ASP A 548 16.95 -22.15 0.32
CA ASP A 548 18.08 -21.60 1.08
C ASP A 548 17.99 -20.08 1.22
N ASN A 549 17.51 -19.38 0.16
CA ASN A 549 17.27 -17.94 0.21
C ASN A 549 16.12 -17.58 1.14
N ALA A 550 15.03 -18.37 1.12
CA ALA A 550 13.90 -18.18 2.04
C ALA A 550 14.29 -18.37 3.51
N LEU A 551 15.15 -19.37 3.80
CA LEU A 551 15.71 -19.59 5.14
C LEU A 551 16.58 -18.42 5.60
N CYS A 552 17.44 -17.90 4.73
CA CYS A 552 18.26 -16.72 4.98
C CYS A 552 17.40 -15.48 5.24
N GLN A 553 16.39 -15.22 4.41
CA GLN A 553 15.46 -14.09 4.58
C GLN A 553 14.70 -14.18 5.91
N ARG A 554 14.32 -15.38 6.33
CA ARG A 554 13.71 -15.61 7.64
C ARG A 554 14.68 -15.30 8.77
N ALA A 555 15.94 -15.75 8.67
CA ALA A 555 16.99 -15.50 9.65
C ALA A 555 17.31 -13.99 9.78
N LEU A 556 17.28 -13.22 8.68
CA LEU A 556 17.43 -11.76 8.71
C LEU A 556 16.42 -11.10 9.65
N VAL A 557 15.18 -11.54 9.62
CA VAL A 557 14.08 -10.96 10.41
C VAL A 557 14.14 -11.42 11.86
N THR A 558 14.45 -12.70 12.10
CA THR A 558 14.38 -13.28 13.44
C THR A 558 15.66 -13.11 14.27
N GLY A 559 16.81 -12.96 13.63
CA GLY A 559 18.11 -12.89 14.30
C GLY A 559 18.69 -14.24 14.72
N VAL A 560 18.03 -15.34 14.28
CA VAL A 560 18.47 -16.71 14.55
C VAL A 560 18.49 -17.50 13.25
N ASP A 561 19.37 -18.48 13.17
CA ASP A 561 19.37 -19.46 12.09
C ASP A 561 18.04 -20.20 12.06
N THR A 562 17.41 -20.24 10.91
CA THR A 562 16.02 -20.73 10.76
C THR A 562 15.89 -22.24 11.02
N VAL A 563 16.96 -23.00 10.79
CA VAL A 563 16.96 -24.46 10.97
C VAL A 563 17.37 -24.87 12.39
N THR A 564 18.46 -24.28 12.87
CA THR A 564 19.05 -24.67 14.17
C THR A 564 18.53 -23.89 15.35
N GLY A 565 17.91 -22.69 15.11
CA GLY A 565 17.47 -21.78 16.16
C GLY A 565 18.62 -21.05 16.86
N THR A 566 19.87 -21.22 16.40
CA THR A 566 21.04 -20.59 17.02
C THR A 566 21.11 -19.10 16.65
N THR A 567 21.53 -18.27 17.60
CA THR A 567 21.73 -16.83 17.36
C THR A 567 22.77 -16.59 16.27
N LEU A 568 22.48 -15.68 15.34
CA LEU A 568 23.41 -15.30 14.28
C LEU A 568 24.67 -14.64 14.85
N THR A 569 25.80 -14.87 14.18
CA THR A 569 27.10 -14.31 14.48
C THR A 569 27.63 -13.48 13.31
N SER A 570 28.83 -12.92 13.44
CA SER A 570 29.50 -12.23 12.32
C SER A 570 29.91 -13.17 11.18
N ALA A 571 30.02 -14.47 11.45
CA ALA A 571 30.35 -15.52 10.46
C ALA A 571 29.10 -16.18 9.84
N SER A 572 27.90 -15.87 10.30
CA SER A 572 26.65 -16.43 9.78
C SER A 572 26.28 -15.82 8.43
N THR A 573 25.43 -16.52 7.66
CA THR A 573 24.75 -16.00 6.48
C THR A 573 23.24 -16.13 6.71
N PRO A 574 22.50 -15.00 6.92
CA PRO A 574 23.01 -13.62 6.99
C PRO A 574 23.82 -13.36 8.28
N THR A 575 24.61 -12.29 8.27
CA THR A 575 25.36 -11.91 9.47
C THR A 575 24.45 -11.32 10.55
N GLN A 576 24.91 -11.37 11.81
CA GLN A 576 24.24 -10.71 12.94
C GLN A 576 24.02 -9.22 12.67
N ALA A 577 25.00 -8.52 12.08
CA ALA A 577 24.89 -7.09 11.77
C ALA A 577 23.79 -6.79 10.75
N GLN A 578 23.68 -7.60 9.69
CA GLN A 578 22.62 -7.47 8.70
C GLN A 578 21.23 -7.68 9.35
N SER A 579 21.08 -8.72 10.16
CA SER A 579 19.84 -8.95 10.89
C SER A 579 19.50 -7.83 11.88
N ALA A 580 20.50 -7.29 12.58
CA ALA A 580 20.30 -6.16 13.49
C ALA A 580 19.80 -4.91 12.74
N ALA A 581 20.35 -4.61 11.55
CA ALA A 581 19.88 -3.52 10.70
C ALA A 581 18.41 -3.70 10.29
N VAL A 582 18.01 -4.91 9.85
CA VAL A 582 16.62 -5.23 9.48
C VAL A 582 15.69 -5.07 10.69
N ARG A 583 16.03 -5.62 11.84
CA ARG A 583 15.20 -5.51 13.07
C ARG A 583 15.07 -4.08 13.57
N THR A 584 16.11 -3.28 13.43
CA THR A 584 16.04 -1.82 13.70
C THR A 584 15.05 -1.16 12.75
N GLY A 585 15.15 -1.44 11.44
CA GLY A 585 14.21 -0.89 10.46
C GLY A 585 12.76 -1.35 10.67
N ILE A 586 12.54 -2.59 11.12
CA ILE A 586 11.22 -3.07 11.53
C ILE A 586 10.67 -2.22 12.69
N SER A 587 11.49 -1.94 13.71
CA SER A 587 11.04 -1.14 14.87
C SER A 587 10.63 0.29 14.49
N GLU A 588 11.16 0.86 13.42
CA GLU A 588 10.86 2.21 12.95
C GLU A 588 9.49 2.33 12.26
N VAL A 589 8.96 1.23 11.73
CA VAL A 589 7.70 1.22 10.99
C VAL A 589 6.51 0.80 11.86
N LEU A 590 6.72 0.45 13.11
CA LEU A 590 5.65 0.04 14.04
C LEU A 590 4.77 1.23 14.43
N PHE A 591 3.49 0.96 14.58
CA PHE A 591 2.46 1.93 14.94
C PHE A 591 2.30 2.00 16.45
N ASN A 592 1.97 3.20 16.96
CA ASN A 592 1.74 3.43 18.38
C ASN A 592 0.28 3.27 18.82
N GLY A 593 -0.65 3.11 17.88
CA GLY A 593 -2.07 2.91 18.13
C GLY A 593 -2.85 4.15 18.61
N LYS A 594 -2.23 5.34 18.61
CA LYS A 594 -2.87 6.58 19.10
C LYS A 594 -3.41 7.40 17.93
N LEU A 595 -4.70 7.31 17.71
CA LEU A 595 -5.39 8.05 16.66
C LEU A 595 -5.86 9.45 17.10
N GLN A 596 -5.43 9.94 18.26
CA GLN A 596 -5.68 11.30 18.75
C GLN A 596 -7.17 11.67 18.79
N SER A 597 -8.03 10.69 19.06
CA SER A 597 -9.51 10.83 19.04
C SER A 597 -10.05 11.27 17.66
N LYS A 598 -9.31 11.08 16.58
CA LYS A 598 -9.81 11.36 15.23
C LYS A 598 -10.77 10.25 14.77
N PRO A 599 -11.89 10.61 14.16
CA PRO A 599 -12.81 9.63 13.59
C PRO A 599 -12.06 8.80 12.53
N THR A 600 -12.16 7.48 12.64
CA THR A 600 -11.42 6.54 11.81
C THR A 600 -12.32 5.37 11.44
N ILE A 601 -12.33 4.98 10.16
CA ILE A 601 -12.96 3.74 9.70
C ILE A 601 -11.86 2.86 9.12
N ILE A 602 -11.73 1.64 9.63
CA ILE A 602 -10.91 0.59 9.04
C ILE A 602 -11.83 -0.45 8.43
N VAL A 603 -11.62 -0.76 7.15
CA VAL A 603 -12.28 -1.86 6.45
C VAL A 603 -11.26 -2.95 6.18
N ALA A 604 -11.61 -4.21 6.38
CA ALA A 604 -10.74 -5.33 6.04
C ALA A 604 -11.52 -6.55 5.54
N GLY A 605 -10.99 -7.22 4.55
CA GLY A 605 -11.51 -8.48 4.04
C GLY A 605 -11.12 -9.65 4.93
N ARG A 606 -12.08 -10.49 5.32
CA ARG A 606 -11.83 -11.64 6.19
C ARG A 606 -10.91 -12.68 5.56
N SER A 607 -10.89 -12.76 4.23
CA SER A 607 -10.05 -13.68 3.46
C SER A 607 -8.73 -13.07 3.00
N ASP A 608 -8.35 -11.88 3.50
CA ASP A 608 -7.05 -11.27 3.15
C ASP A 608 -5.90 -12.16 3.62
N ALA A 609 -5.17 -12.73 2.67
CA ALA A 609 -4.02 -13.59 2.92
C ALA A 609 -2.69 -12.89 2.63
N LEU A 610 -2.72 -11.69 2.04
CA LEU A 610 -1.53 -10.87 1.83
C LEU A 610 -1.14 -10.12 3.11
N LEU A 611 -2.12 -9.46 3.72
CA LEU A 611 -2.02 -8.83 5.04
C LEU A 611 -2.93 -9.61 6.00
N PRO A 612 -2.44 -10.71 6.58
CA PRO A 612 -3.28 -11.60 7.39
C PRO A 612 -4.04 -10.80 8.44
N ILE A 613 -5.36 -10.92 8.43
CA ILE A 613 -6.24 -10.02 9.18
C ILE A 613 -5.93 -9.99 10.68
N ASN A 614 -5.45 -11.13 11.23
CA ASN A 614 -5.03 -11.23 12.63
C ASN A 614 -3.75 -10.43 12.91
N ASP A 615 -2.85 -10.32 11.92
CA ASP A 615 -1.58 -9.62 12.08
C ASP A 615 -1.69 -8.12 11.79
N ALA A 616 -2.62 -7.72 10.93
CA ALA A 616 -2.85 -6.34 10.53
C ALA A 616 -4.07 -5.71 11.22
N ALA A 617 -5.22 -5.69 10.57
CA ALA A 617 -6.38 -4.90 11.00
C ALA A 617 -6.89 -5.25 12.39
N ARG A 618 -7.10 -6.54 12.70
CA ARG A 618 -7.60 -6.98 14.02
C ARG A 618 -6.64 -6.60 15.14
N ALA A 619 -5.34 -6.84 14.92
CA ALA A 619 -4.32 -6.50 15.92
C ALA A 619 -4.26 -4.99 16.18
N TYR A 620 -4.29 -4.16 15.11
CA TYR A 620 -4.25 -2.71 15.27
C TYR A 620 -5.51 -2.15 15.94
N VAL A 621 -6.70 -2.65 15.60
CA VAL A 621 -7.97 -2.24 16.23
C VAL A 621 -7.95 -2.53 17.73
N ALA A 622 -7.52 -3.72 18.12
CA ALA A 622 -7.37 -4.09 19.53
C ALA A 622 -6.32 -3.23 20.24
N PHE A 623 -5.19 -2.97 19.58
CA PHE A 623 -4.11 -2.13 20.09
C PHE A 623 -4.52 -0.65 20.24
N ASN A 624 -5.26 -0.08 19.27
CA ASN A 624 -5.81 1.26 19.40
C ASN A 624 -6.73 1.38 20.62
N ARG A 625 -7.63 0.40 20.81
CA ARG A 625 -8.51 0.42 21.97
C ARG A 625 -7.75 0.34 23.30
N ALA A 626 -6.67 -0.43 23.34
CA ALA A 626 -5.81 -0.53 24.52
C ALA A 626 -5.10 0.81 24.84
N ASN A 627 -4.76 1.61 23.80
CA ASN A 627 -4.04 2.89 23.95
C ASN A 627 -4.97 4.10 24.13
N ASP A 628 -6.02 4.23 23.30
CA ASP A 628 -6.94 5.38 23.34
C ASP A 628 -8.13 5.16 24.29
N GLY A 629 -8.37 3.92 24.73
CA GLY A 629 -9.44 3.58 25.69
C GLY A 629 -10.80 4.05 25.21
N ALA A 630 -11.53 4.75 26.09
CA ALA A 630 -12.84 5.32 25.77
C ALA A 630 -12.80 6.49 24.77
N ASN A 631 -11.62 7.07 24.52
CA ASN A 631 -11.44 8.16 23.57
C ASN A 631 -11.28 7.67 22.12
N SER A 632 -11.13 6.37 21.89
CA SER A 632 -11.08 5.80 20.55
C SER A 632 -12.38 6.06 19.80
N LYS A 633 -12.27 6.69 18.62
CA LYS A 633 -13.36 6.91 17.67
C LYS A 633 -13.22 6.01 16.43
N LEU A 634 -12.60 4.84 16.61
CA LEU A 634 -12.38 3.90 15.55
C LEU A 634 -13.60 3.00 15.35
N SER A 635 -14.11 2.95 14.11
CA SER A 635 -15.07 1.98 13.62
C SER A 635 -14.34 0.93 12.78
N TYR A 636 -14.58 -0.35 13.07
CA TYR A 636 -13.97 -1.47 12.35
C TYR A 636 -15.01 -2.27 11.58
N ILE A 637 -14.86 -2.34 10.27
CA ILE A 637 -15.74 -3.05 9.35
C ILE A 637 -14.99 -4.27 8.80
N GLU A 638 -15.42 -5.46 9.18
CA GLU A 638 -14.86 -6.71 8.66
C GLU A 638 -15.83 -7.32 7.64
N VAL A 639 -15.35 -7.54 6.41
CA VAL A 639 -16.18 -7.98 5.28
C VAL A 639 -15.89 -9.46 5.01
N THR A 640 -16.92 -10.32 5.06
CA THR A 640 -16.77 -11.73 4.69
C THR A 640 -16.63 -11.89 3.19
N ASN A 641 -16.03 -12.99 2.73
CA ASN A 641 -15.82 -13.29 1.31
C ASN A 641 -15.12 -12.13 0.55
N ALA A 642 -14.21 -11.44 1.20
CA ALA A 642 -13.43 -10.37 0.59
C ALA A 642 -11.94 -10.63 0.87
N GLN A 643 -11.09 -10.35 -0.11
CA GLN A 643 -9.66 -10.58 -0.08
C GLN A 643 -8.91 -9.32 -0.53
N HIS A 644 -7.59 -9.30 -0.49
CA HIS A 644 -6.78 -8.08 -0.65
C HIS A 644 -6.91 -7.39 -2.01
N PHE A 645 -7.05 -8.15 -3.09
CA PHE A 645 -6.92 -7.63 -4.46
C PHE A 645 -8.25 -7.64 -5.22
N ASP A 646 -9.03 -6.57 -5.15
CA ASP A 646 -10.23 -6.46 -5.98
C ASP A 646 -9.91 -6.62 -7.48
N SER A 647 -8.75 -6.15 -7.93
CA SER A 647 -8.27 -6.33 -9.30
C SER A 647 -8.14 -7.80 -9.74
N PHE A 648 -8.14 -8.75 -8.79
CA PHE A 648 -8.05 -10.20 -9.09
C PHE A 648 -9.42 -10.88 -9.15
N LEU A 649 -10.52 -10.16 -8.83
CA LEU A 649 -11.87 -10.75 -8.84
C LEU A 649 -12.31 -11.25 -10.22
N GLY A 650 -11.69 -10.76 -11.30
CA GLY A 650 -11.90 -11.28 -12.65
C GLY A 650 -11.25 -12.62 -12.94
N PHE A 651 -10.39 -13.14 -12.06
CA PHE A 651 -9.77 -14.46 -12.27
C PHE A 651 -10.76 -15.58 -11.98
N SER A 652 -10.71 -16.62 -12.81
CA SER A 652 -11.51 -17.84 -12.66
C SER A 652 -11.34 -18.45 -11.27
N GLY A 653 -12.43 -18.56 -10.53
CA GLY A 653 -12.49 -19.06 -9.16
C GLY A 653 -12.55 -17.93 -8.11
N PHE A 654 -11.90 -16.79 -8.32
CA PHE A 654 -12.09 -15.61 -7.46
C PHE A 654 -13.42 -14.93 -7.77
N ASP A 655 -13.80 -14.88 -9.04
CA ASP A 655 -15.09 -14.33 -9.52
C ASP A 655 -16.32 -14.97 -8.87
N THR A 656 -16.25 -16.24 -8.50
CA THR A 656 -17.37 -16.96 -7.89
C THR A 656 -17.43 -16.88 -6.38
N ARG A 657 -16.30 -16.56 -5.70
CA ARG A 657 -16.12 -16.70 -4.24
C ARG A 657 -15.99 -15.40 -3.49
N TYR A 658 -15.52 -14.33 -4.14
CA TYR A 658 -15.22 -13.08 -3.46
C TYR A 658 -16.06 -11.91 -3.98
N VAL A 659 -16.15 -10.88 -3.13
CA VAL A 659 -16.84 -9.62 -3.40
C VAL A 659 -15.84 -8.47 -3.30
N PRO A 660 -16.06 -7.33 -4.01
CA PRO A 660 -15.15 -6.21 -3.99
C PRO A 660 -15.21 -5.43 -2.66
N LEU A 661 -14.05 -5.18 -2.04
CA LEU A 661 -13.89 -4.27 -0.91
C LEU A 661 -14.07 -2.80 -1.32
N HIS A 662 -13.82 -2.45 -2.57
CA HIS A 662 -13.95 -1.08 -3.07
C HIS A 662 -15.34 -0.47 -2.83
N VAL A 663 -16.39 -1.28 -2.86
CA VAL A 663 -17.75 -0.85 -2.49
C VAL A 663 -17.80 -0.34 -1.05
N TYR A 664 -17.10 -1.01 -0.15
CA TYR A 664 -17.06 -0.66 1.28
C TYR A 664 -16.14 0.50 1.55
N PHE A 665 -15.06 0.66 0.77
CA PHE A 665 -14.24 1.87 0.80
C PHE A 665 -15.09 3.11 0.49
N ASN A 666 -15.83 3.11 -0.62
CA ASN A 666 -16.67 4.23 -1.03
C ASN A 666 -17.75 4.55 0.03
N ARG A 667 -18.41 3.53 0.58
CA ARG A 667 -19.41 3.70 1.66
C ARG A 667 -18.78 4.26 2.94
N SER A 668 -17.55 3.88 3.26
CA SER A 668 -16.81 4.41 4.41
C SER A 668 -16.43 5.87 4.19
N MET A 669 -16.06 6.24 2.97
CA MET A 669 -15.80 7.63 2.61
C MET A 669 -17.07 8.48 2.71
N ASP A 670 -18.21 7.98 2.25
CA ASP A 670 -19.51 8.66 2.40
C ASP A 670 -19.88 8.85 3.86
N ALA A 671 -19.71 7.81 4.68
CA ALA A 671 -19.97 7.88 6.12
C ALA A 671 -19.03 8.86 6.84
N MET A 672 -17.73 8.83 6.51
CA MET A 672 -16.75 9.75 7.08
C MET A 672 -17.05 11.20 6.70
N TYR A 673 -17.33 11.47 5.44
CA TYR A 673 -17.64 12.84 4.99
C TYR A 673 -18.93 13.37 5.62
N ALA A 674 -19.98 12.55 5.71
CA ALA A 674 -21.21 12.89 6.41
C ALA A 674 -20.94 13.17 7.90
N HIS A 675 -20.11 12.36 8.56
CA HIS A 675 -19.72 12.57 9.94
C HIS A 675 -19.04 13.94 10.14
N LEU A 676 -18.05 14.25 9.32
CA LEU A 676 -17.29 15.50 9.43
C LEU A 676 -18.12 16.74 9.05
N LYS A 677 -19.02 16.61 8.08
CA LYS A 677 -19.82 17.74 7.56
C LYS A 677 -21.07 18.02 8.39
N THR A 678 -21.74 17.00 8.88
CA THR A 678 -23.08 17.12 9.53
C THR A 678 -23.17 16.50 10.92
N GLY A 679 -22.09 15.88 11.44
CA GLY A 679 -22.11 15.19 12.74
C GLY A 679 -22.87 13.85 12.71
N THR A 680 -23.19 13.30 11.53
CA THR A 680 -23.82 11.97 11.41
C THR A 680 -22.92 10.92 12.08
N SER A 681 -23.49 10.03 12.88
CA SER A 681 -22.72 8.98 13.56
C SER A 681 -22.01 8.05 12.56
N LEU A 682 -20.76 7.70 12.86
CA LEU A 682 -20.08 6.65 12.11
C LEU A 682 -20.79 5.30 12.26
N PRO A 683 -20.70 4.39 11.26
CA PRO A 683 -21.23 3.05 11.40
C PRO A 683 -20.57 2.34 12.60
N PRO A 684 -21.33 1.60 13.44
CA PRO A 684 -20.72 0.82 14.52
C PRO A 684 -19.84 -0.29 13.97
N SER A 685 -18.83 -0.69 14.75
CA SER A 685 -17.94 -1.80 14.39
C SER A 685 -18.73 -3.09 14.16
N GLN A 686 -18.55 -3.73 13.01
CA GLN A 686 -19.40 -4.84 12.61
C GLN A 686 -18.73 -5.79 11.59
N VAL A 687 -19.20 -7.01 11.57
CA VAL A 687 -19.00 -7.95 10.45
C VAL A 687 -20.12 -7.71 9.44
N VAL A 688 -19.74 -7.42 8.20
CA VAL A 688 -20.66 -7.34 7.07
C VAL A 688 -20.65 -8.69 6.36
N ARG A 689 -21.80 -9.38 6.41
CA ARG A 689 -21.95 -10.69 5.79
C ARG A 689 -22.38 -10.54 4.35
N THR A 690 -21.45 -10.79 3.46
CA THR A 690 -21.65 -10.74 2.01
C THR A 690 -22.08 -12.09 1.47
N THR A 691 -22.62 -12.10 0.27
CA THR A 691 -22.98 -13.33 -0.45
C THR A 691 -22.17 -13.42 -1.73
N PRO A 692 -21.29 -14.44 -1.89
CA PRO A 692 -20.57 -14.66 -3.14
C PRO A 692 -21.54 -14.80 -4.32
N ARG A 693 -21.06 -14.46 -5.51
CA ARG A 693 -21.86 -14.58 -6.75
C ARG A 693 -22.21 -16.04 -7.07
N GLY A 694 -21.33 -16.97 -6.70
CA GLY A 694 -21.48 -18.37 -7.08
C GLY A 694 -21.33 -18.59 -8.59
N GLY A 695 -21.90 -19.67 -9.08
CA GLY A 695 -21.81 -20.02 -10.50
C GLY A 695 -20.58 -20.84 -10.84
N VAL A 696 -20.14 -20.80 -12.10
CA VAL A 696 -18.98 -21.54 -12.61
C VAL A 696 -17.77 -20.62 -12.62
N PRO A 697 -16.59 -21.07 -12.14
CA PRO A 697 -15.35 -20.31 -12.23
C PRO A 697 -15.08 -19.78 -13.64
N GLY A 698 -14.85 -18.48 -13.77
CA GLY A 698 -14.65 -17.80 -15.07
C GLY A 698 -15.97 -17.36 -15.75
N ALA A 699 -17.14 -17.73 -15.21
CA ALA A 699 -18.45 -17.39 -15.73
C ALA A 699 -19.44 -17.05 -14.60
N ALA A 700 -18.97 -16.33 -13.59
CA ALA A 700 -19.81 -15.91 -12.48
C ALA A 700 -20.93 -14.96 -12.96
N PRO A 701 -22.15 -15.05 -12.36
CA PRO A 701 -23.22 -14.10 -12.65
C PRO A 701 -22.83 -12.68 -12.24
N ALA A 702 -23.57 -11.68 -12.72
CA ALA A 702 -23.33 -10.29 -12.36
C ALA A 702 -23.48 -10.07 -10.85
N ILE A 703 -22.54 -9.34 -10.25
CA ILE A 703 -22.66 -8.91 -8.86
C ILE A 703 -23.75 -7.83 -8.75
N THR A 704 -24.51 -7.89 -7.68
CA THR A 704 -25.61 -6.96 -7.40
C THR A 704 -25.48 -6.39 -5.98
N ALA A 705 -26.28 -5.40 -5.66
CA ALA A 705 -26.33 -4.82 -4.31
C ALA A 705 -26.66 -5.87 -3.22
N SER A 706 -27.37 -6.94 -3.56
CA SER A 706 -27.68 -8.03 -2.62
C SER A 706 -26.44 -8.86 -2.22
N ASN A 707 -25.42 -8.92 -3.09
CA ASN A 707 -24.15 -9.59 -2.76
C ASN A 707 -23.33 -8.77 -1.75
N VAL A 708 -23.48 -7.45 -1.77
CA VAL A 708 -22.69 -6.48 -0.98
C VAL A 708 -23.64 -5.60 -0.15
N PRO A 709 -24.26 -6.13 0.94
CA PRO A 709 -25.20 -5.37 1.76
C PRO A 709 -24.54 -4.12 2.37
N ALA A 710 -25.37 -3.11 2.68
CA ALA A 710 -24.91 -1.88 3.32
C ALA A 710 -24.47 -2.11 4.79
N PHE A 711 -23.77 -1.13 5.36
CA PHE A 711 -23.54 -1.09 6.80
C PHE A 711 -24.86 -1.04 7.56
N SER A 712 -24.95 -1.78 8.67
CA SER A 712 -26.08 -1.66 9.58
C SER A 712 -25.83 -0.53 10.58
N ALA A 713 -26.80 0.35 10.75
CA ALA A 713 -26.77 1.36 11.83
C ALA A 713 -26.95 0.72 13.23
N ALA A 714 -27.55 -0.47 13.29
CA ALA A 714 -27.76 -1.26 14.49
C ALA A 714 -27.49 -2.74 14.18
N PRO A 715 -26.22 -3.17 14.12
CA PRO A 715 -25.89 -4.56 13.82
C PRO A 715 -26.43 -5.48 14.92
N THR A 716 -26.95 -6.64 14.50
CA THR A 716 -27.36 -7.69 15.44
C THR A 716 -26.16 -8.18 16.24
N ALA A 717 -26.40 -8.81 17.39
CA ALA A 717 -25.32 -9.36 18.24
C ALA A 717 -24.41 -10.32 17.49
N GLY A 718 -24.92 -11.08 16.51
CA GLY A 718 -24.14 -11.97 15.66
C GLY A 718 -23.26 -11.26 14.62
N ASN A 719 -23.38 -9.95 14.46
CA ASN A 719 -22.59 -9.13 13.53
C ASN A 719 -21.84 -8.00 14.24
N GLN A 720 -22.18 -7.68 15.48
CA GLN A 720 -21.56 -6.59 16.20
C GLN A 720 -20.14 -6.98 16.68
N ILE A 721 -19.14 -6.22 16.25
CA ILE A 721 -17.80 -6.30 16.81
C ILE A 721 -17.74 -5.40 18.04
N GLY A 722 -17.20 -5.93 19.14
CA GLY A 722 -17.17 -5.22 20.41
C GLY A 722 -15.91 -5.54 21.21
N PHE A 723 -15.89 -5.02 22.43
CA PHE A 723 -14.83 -5.28 23.39
C PHE A 723 -15.39 -5.86 24.68
N SER A 724 -14.75 -6.92 25.19
CA SER A 724 -14.97 -7.45 26.53
C SER A 724 -13.67 -7.21 27.32
N GLY A 725 -13.66 -6.16 28.14
CA GLY A 725 -12.41 -5.67 28.74
C GLY A 725 -11.42 -5.22 27.65
N THR A 726 -10.26 -5.84 27.61
CA THR A 726 -9.22 -5.61 26.60
C THR A 726 -9.28 -6.60 25.41
N THR A 727 -10.25 -7.50 25.38
CA THR A 727 -10.43 -8.48 24.30
C THR A 727 -11.30 -7.90 23.19
N LEU A 728 -10.77 -7.83 21.96
CA LEU A 728 -11.55 -7.57 20.77
C LEU A 728 -12.36 -8.82 20.43
N ALA A 729 -13.69 -8.74 20.55
CA ALA A 729 -14.61 -9.83 20.30
C ALA A 729 -15.25 -9.69 18.91
N ILE A 730 -14.94 -10.62 18.02
CA ILE A 730 -15.40 -10.66 16.63
C ILE A 730 -16.36 -11.85 16.49
N PRO A 731 -17.58 -11.66 15.96
CA PRO A 731 -18.47 -12.76 15.63
C PRO A 731 -17.90 -13.68 14.52
N ASN A 732 -18.25 -14.96 14.56
CA ASN A 732 -17.93 -15.90 13.47
C ASN A 732 -18.51 -15.47 12.15
#